data_1e027d28944d1542078a0822030e8cec
#
_entry.id   1e027d28944d1542078a0822030e8cec
#
_cell.length_a   1.000
_cell.length_b   1.000
_cell.length_c   1.000
_cell.angle_alpha   90.00
_cell.angle_beta   90.00
_cell.angle_gamma   90.00
#
_symmetry.space_group_name_H-M   'P 1'
#
loop_
_entity.id
_entity.type
_entity.pdbx_description
1 polymer ?
#
loop_
_entity_poly.entity_id
_entity_poly.type
_entity_poly.pdbx_seq_one_letter_code
_entity_poly.pdbx_strand_id
1 'polypeptide(L)'
;MNVDSLPVWDPSILVRSNGDAISTANGLGSVDESSENVRHDSVETHGYKTMQITVGDGGTQVDQELRLSITGRLADSVWIDALLSDVGRKAGDQTTATLREVDQIYFRVESPRYFLHLGDLNWVDNSLELYSVERSSLGAMGGVRGDFGGGYTEVRGVVGTDEVQHFRRTLNGVSGQREGYSLDASGGFVAIVPQSETVWMNGVKLTRGVDYLVNYAGGMLDFKGSIVPSFDDEIRVEYDAYEDDNIYSLKGAAASYRHPNLYLDLSMFQLENDVDRLRRGVWTDEDYNMLKSDRGEVFVRDDSLRALRRPDRSARMGARLRVQQNRQFYADLEVALNKSDSNTVSDHVGGPEGKAFRWFVTTDSTRDLLHFPLAMDVYGNRIMEGYDVTEFRSINSDWDPYILQDQWDLAYGGSAFLDDDLLYDEVKFRTAFGNGWFGNALWGYRRNDGEEWNSSRAKISLQHRNRNTLSEVALIRVASTADRNMERYQGTASAEFLQGFVRPFGSGDFRYTRIDETSDVAGIDGGVGAIHNEVLYGKSTGGFGMYFDKGFLRESAGGRIACRRGDTYGNEWADSLRSAMWLQEANYGARYFSLNHLLQYERIARDSSEGENSWVGELNSRMGGDEIGMTGNVTYKIGLTEEQIYTAVYKAVAPGTGDVRYDSLTGTFIEGVDNGDFVYDGMGRNDSVGAVLSSDASFGFDFRWNPGVSLGVKRGILRDVTFGASWNGEGSDTTGRTLYFPPVTAAALRRTTSGRINMEGLVEWEHPSGVSLAYKPGATFEKKLSSVSYFETVYSHEIETGYRINPDHFVGADLLMEDDELSALQIWNWNIYDVSLKYRFDFLNGFFVQPLGRYRQGTGADDLDNDFEADLWEGAFRVGYNKQKKVDAFANFSVIQVDDRGDYIPYQVLSGYSDGRTYRFEFSLSIDMNDFISLGCHYILRFGNSEENVFQKLSTEARAVF
;
A
#
# COMPACT_ATOMS: atom_id res chain seq x y z
N MET A 1 -4.21 -4.13 -44.95
CA MET A 1 -4.25 -4.09 -43.48
C MET A 1 -2.79 -4.07 -43.05
N ASN A 2 -2.37 -3.01 -42.38
CA ASN A 2 -0.98 -2.87 -41.95
C ASN A 2 -0.70 -3.86 -40.82
N VAL A 3 0.40 -4.57 -40.88
CA VAL A 3 0.87 -5.50 -39.86
C VAL A 3 1.30 -4.74 -38.58
N ASP A 4 1.56 -3.43 -38.70
CA ASP A 4 1.88 -2.50 -37.58
C ASP A 4 0.75 -2.33 -36.55
N SER A 5 -0.46 -2.77 -36.87
CA SER A 5 -1.60 -2.74 -35.95
C SER A 5 -1.89 -4.10 -35.28
N LEU A 6 -0.97 -5.06 -35.39
CA LEU A 6 -1.06 -6.30 -34.64
C LEU A 6 -0.74 -5.99 -33.19
N PRO A 7 -1.68 -6.10 -32.25
CA PRO A 7 -1.35 -5.92 -30.86
C PRO A 7 -0.32 -6.97 -30.47
N VAL A 8 0.77 -6.54 -29.87
CA VAL A 8 1.64 -7.43 -29.10
C VAL A 8 0.78 -7.94 -27.96
N TRP A 9 0.38 -9.19 -28.07
CA TRP A 9 -0.48 -9.77 -27.07
C TRP A 9 0.34 -10.22 -25.86
N ASP A 10 0.03 -9.65 -24.72
CA ASP A 10 0.51 -10.05 -23.41
C ASP A 10 -0.59 -10.90 -22.77
N PRO A 11 -0.35 -12.15 -22.35
CA PRO A 11 -1.35 -12.97 -21.64
C PRO A 11 -1.91 -12.31 -20.41
N SER A 12 -1.17 -11.38 -19.81
CA SER A 12 -1.66 -10.56 -18.71
C SER A 12 -2.78 -9.60 -19.13
N ILE A 13 -2.94 -9.30 -20.42
CA ILE A 13 -4.00 -8.41 -20.92
C ILE A 13 -5.38 -9.06 -20.83
N LEU A 14 -5.53 -10.36 -20.91
CA LEU A 14 -6.82 -11.01 -20.66
C LEU A 14 -7.26 -10.90 -19.20
N VAL A 15 -6.33 -10.79 -18.29
CA VAL A 15 -6.61 -10.47 -16.88
C VAL A 15 -6.85 -8.96 -16.71
N ARG A 16 -6.29 -8.14 -17.60
CA ARG A 16 -6.30 -6.67 -17.49
C ARG A 16 -7.33 -5.95 -18.37
N SER A 17 -7.84 -6.56 -19.44
CA SER A 17 -8.76 -5.88 -20.37
C SER A 17 -10.12 -5.50 -19.75
N ASN A 18 -10.33 -5.80 -18.49
CA ASN A 18 -11.57 -5.56 -17.77
C ASN A 18 -11.46 -4.55 -16.63
N GLY A 19 -10.28 -4.03 -16.40
CA GLY A 19 -10.06 -2.92 -15.47
C GLY A 19 -10.28 -1.53 -16.10
N ASP A 20 -10.61 -1.43 -17.38
CA ASP A 20 -10.93 -0.15 -17.98
C ASP A 20 -12.28 0.37 -17.48
N ALA A 21 -12.13 1.17 -16.45
CA ALA A 21 -12.86 2.38 -16.17
C ALA A 21 -14.39 2.29 -16.33
N ILE A 22 -15.03 1.77 -15.31
CA ILE A 22 -16.18 2.50 -14.84
C ILE A 22 -15.69 3.37 -13.68
N SER A 23 -15.25 4.57 -13.99
CA SER A 23 -15.14 5.63 -13.00
C SER A 23 -16.55 5.90 -12.50
N THR A 24 -16.93 5.28 -11.42
CA THR A 24 -18.01 5.80 -10.61
C THR A 24 -17.44 7.00 -9.86
N ALA A 25 -17.54 8.15 -10.52
CA ALA A 25 -17.51 9.41 -9.82
C ALA A 25 -18.63 9.37 -8.79
N ASN A 26 -18.25 9.23 -7.54
CA ASN A 26 -18.95 9.87 -6.43
C ASN A 26 -18.16 9.72 -5.13
N GLY A 27 -17.58 10.85 -4.75
CA GLY A 27 -17.49 11.30 -3.39
C GLY A 27 -16.48 10.59 -2.48
N LEU A 28 -15.25 10.87 -2.71
CA LEU A 28 -14.21 11.28 -1.78
C LEU A 28 -12.99 11.51 -2.68
N GLY A 29 -12.51 12.73 -2.74
CA GLY A 29 -11.53 13.15 -3.73
C GLY A 29 -10.29 12.27 -3.77
N SER A 30 -10.28 11.29 -4.64
CA SER A 30 -9.06 10.80 -5.23
C SER A 30 -8.61 11.89 -6.19
N VAL A 31 -7.60 12.61 -5.82
CA VAL A 31 -6.83 13.41 -6.76
C VAL A 31 -6.25 12.40 -7.74
N ASP A 32 -6.86 12.35 -8.90
CA ASP A 32 -6.42 11.59 -10.06
C ASP A 32 -5.02 12.11 -10.42
N GLU A 33 -3.97 11.35 -10.13
CA GLU A 33 -2.61 11.65 -10.59
C GLU A 33 -2.36 11.29 -12.05
N SER A 34 -3.38 11.13 -12.85
CA SER A 34 -3.31 11.48 -14.24
C SER A 34 -3.63 12.99 -14.34
N SER A 35 -2.79 13.83 -13.74
CA SER A 35 -2.79 15.22 -14.15
C SER A 35 -2.34 15.26 -15.61
N GLU A 36 -3.29 15.18 -16.55
CA GLU A 36 -3.18 15.96 -17.74
C GLU A 36 -2.75 17.34 -17.23
N ASN A 37 -1.51 17.73 -17.52
CA ASN A 37 -1.01 19.06 -17.21
C ASN A 37 -1.98 20.07 -17.81
N VAL A 38 -2.97 20.49 -17.03
CA VAL A 38 -3.82 21.62 -17.38
C VAL A 38 -2.87 22.82 -17.31
N ARG A 39 -2.31 23.18 -18.44
CA ARG A 39 -1.38 24.31 -18.56
C ARG A 39 -2.19 25.58 -18.43
N HIS A 40 -2.13 26.17 -17.25
CA HIS A 40 -2.75 27.46 -17.00
C HIS A 40 -2.00 28.57 -17.72
N ASP A 41 -2.70 29.52 -18.33
CA ASP A 41 -2.10 30.67 -19.04
C ASP A 41 -1.52 31.72 -18.09
N SER A 42 -1.79 31.60 -16.81
CA SER A 42 -1.23 32.46 -15.71
C SER A 42 -0.53 31.54 -14.68
N VAL A 43 0.39 32.14 -13.94
CA VAL A 43 1.01 31.43 -12.79
C VAL A 43 0.01 31.46 -11.65
N GLU A 44 -0.34 30.30 -11.18
CA GLU A 44 -1.21 30.09 -10.02
C GLU A 44 -0.38 29.52 -8.87
N THR A 45 -0.70 29.99 -7.68
CA THR A 45 -0.05 29.53 -6.45
C THR A 45 -1.12 29.01 -5.52
N HIS A 46 -0.96 27.75 -5.12
CA HIS A 46 -1.84 27.07 -4.20
C HIS A 46 -1.02 26.42 -3.10
N GLY A 47 -1.49 26.51 -1.88
CA GLY A 47 -0.81 25.82 -0.80
C GLY A 47 -1.25 26.31 0.56
N TYR A 48 -0.59 25.78 1.58
CA TYR A 48 -0.78 26.19 2.95
C TYR A 48 0.53 26.08 3.74
N LYS A 49 0.65 26.90 4.76
CA LYS A 49 1.64 26.76 5.83
C LYS A 49 0.88 26.67 7.14
N THR A 50 1.09 25.57 7.87
CA THR A 50 0.58 25.39 9.22
C THR A 50 1.74 25.40 10.21
N MET A 51 1.57 26.08 11.30
CA MET A 51 2.48 26.05 12.44
C MET A 51 1.64 25.83 13.69
N GLN A 52 1.89 24.75 14.38
CA GLN A 52 1.22 24.41 15.63
C GLN A 52 2.24 24.42 16.77
N ILE A 53 1.91 25.11 17.83
CA ILE A 53 2.71 25.13 19.06
C ILE A 53 1.81 24.63 20.18
N THR A 54 2.23 23.55 20.81
CA THR A 54 1.56 22.99 21.98
C THR A 54 2.47 23.17 23.18
N VAL A 55 1.95 23.81 24.23
CA VAL A 55 2.66 24.03 25.49
C VAL A 55 1.83 23.39 26.60
N GLY A 56 2.41 22.49 27.33
CA GLY A 56 1.80 21.84 28.49
C GLY A 56 2.88 21.44 29.50
N ASP A 57 2.47 20.77 30.56
CA ASP A 57 3.40 20.37 31.64
C ASP A 57 4.37 19.28 31.18
N GLY A 58 4.07 18.57 30.06
CA GLY A 58 4.99 17.67 29.38
C GLY A 58 6.08 18.34 28.53
N GLY A 59 6.03 19.68 28.39
CA GLY A 59 6.99 20.46 27.62
C GLY A 59 6.35 21.30 26.49
N THR A 60 7.21 21.79 25.60
CA THR A 60 6.78 22.55 24.43
C THR A 60 7.06 21.74 23.17
N GLN A 61 6.04 21.50 22.40
CA GLN A 61 6.12 20.83 21.08
C GLN A 61 5.81 21.87 19.99
N VAL A 62 6.58 21.84 18.92
CA VAL A 62 6.38 22.70 17.75
C VAL A 62 6.29 21.82 16.52
N ASP A 63 5.13 21.80 15.90
CA ASP A 63 4.86 21.11 14.65
C ASP A 63 4.71 22.12 13.52
N GLN A 64 5.31 21.85 12.38
CA GLN A 64 5.21 22.71 11.21
C GLN A 64 4.87 21.86 9.99
N GLU A 65 4.05 22.41 9.15
CA GLU A 65 3.69 21.81 7.88
C GLU A 65 3.66 22.88 6.81
N LEU A 66 4.33 22.66 5.69
CA LEU A 66 4.31 23.55 4.54
C LEU A 66 3.95 22.73 3.30
N ARG A 67 2.97 23.20 2.57
CA ARG A 67 2.70 22.74 1.21
C ARG A 67 2.45 23.96 0.33
N LEU A 68 3.27 24.13 -0.69
CA LEU A 68 3.17 25.21 -1.66
C LEU A 68 3.35 24.64 -3.06
N SER A 69 2.34 24.73 -3.89
CA SER A 69 2.35 24.38 -5.30
C SER A 69 2.30 25.66 -6.12
N ILE A 70 3.19 25.77 -7.10
CA ILE A 70 3.25 26.88 -8.06
C ILE A 70 3.21 26.29 -9.44
N THR A 71 2.14 26.51 -10.16
CA THR A 71 1.95 25.98 -11.50
C THR A 71 1.51 27.08 -12.47
N GLY A 72 1.94 26.98 -13.72
CA GLY A 72 1.44 27.91 -14.72
C GLY A 72 2.47 28.32 -15.76
N ARG A 73 2.12 29.35 -16.52
CA ARG A 73 2.92 29.88 -17.62
C ARG A 73 3.74 31.09 -17.14
N LEU A 74 5.06 30.90 -17.12
CA LEU A 74 6.01 31.94 -16.70
C LEU A 74 6.30 32.98 -17.83
N ALA A 75 6.37 32.49 -19.07
CA ALA A 75 6.58 33.29 -20.27
C ALA A 75 6.04 32.56 -21.49
N ASP A 76 6.09 33.18 -22.69
CA ASP A 76 5.70 32.49 -23.92
C ASP A 76 6.45 31.16 -24.09
N SER A 77 5.69 30.06 -24.06
CA SER A 77 6.23 28.69 -24.17
C SER A 77 7.16 28.27 -23.03
N VAL A 78 7.09 28.91 -21.85
CA VAL A 78 7.83 28.50 -20.66
C VAL A 78 6.84 28.27 -19.53
N TRP A 79 6.87 27.06 -18.96
CA TRP A 79 6.01 26.65 -17.85
C TRP A 79 6.83 26.43 -16.60
N ILE A 80 6.20 26.69 -15.47
CA ILE A 80 6.72 26.41 -14.15
C ILE A 80 5.79 25.41 -13.45
N ASP A 81 6.40 24.46 -12.76
CA ASP A 81 5.76 23.55 -11.83
C ASP A 81 6.68 23.34 -10.64
N ALA A 82 6.24 23.77 -9.46
CA ALA A 82 7.01 23.65 -8.24
C ALA A 82 6.13 23.19 -7.09
N LEU A 83 6.65 22.30 -6.28
CA LEU A 83 6.05 21.85 -5.05
C LEU A 83 7.09 21.94 -3.93
N LEU A 84 6.71 22.60 -2.86
CA LEU A 84 7.43 22.53 -1.58
C LEU A 84 6.47 21.91 -0.58
N SER A 85 6.80 20.74 -0.12
CA SER A 85 6.06 20.02 0.93
C SER A 85 7.04 19.66 2.03
N ASP A 86 6.76 20.16 3.24
CA ASP A 86 7.47 19.83 4.48
C ASP A 86 6.38 19.43 5.47
N VAL A 87 5.98 18.18 5.38
CA VAL A 87 5.02 17.57 6.31
C VAL A 87 5.85 16.80 7.33
N GLY A 88 6.11 17.42 8.47
CA GLY A 88 6.95 16.83 9.51
C GLY A 88 6.51 15.40 9.84
N ARG A 89 7.44 14.47 9.78
CA ARG A 89 7.20 13.05 10.08
C ARG A 89 6.76 12.92 11.54
N LYS A 90 5.47 12.77 11.79
CA LYS A 90 5.00 12.26 13.07
C LYS A 90 5.21 10.75 13.07
N ALA A 91 6.27 10.30 13.73
CA ALA A 91 6.43 8.90 14.05
C ALA A 91 5.21 8.46 14.87
N GLY A 92 4.27 7.73 14.27
CA GLY A 92 3.15 7.15 14.96
C GLY A 92 1.75 7.37 14.38
N ASP A 93 1.58 8.25 13.41
CA ASP A 93 0.26 8.42 12.79
C ASP A 93 0.05 7.37 11.69
N GLN A 94 -0.56 6.23 12.07
CA GLN A 94 -0.75 5.04 11.21
C GLN A 94 -1.98 5.09 10.33
N THR A 95 -2.57 6.24 10.09
CA THR A 95 -3.70 6.29 9.17
C THR A 95 -3.21 6.32 7.73
N THR A 96 -3.50 5.28 7.00
CA THR A 96 -3.21 5.08 5.56
C THR A 96 -3.71 6.21 4.64
N ALA A 97 -4.44 7.17 5.17
CA ALA A 97 -4.95 8.33 4.45
C ALA A 97 -3.94 9.50 4.39
N THR A 98 -3.00 9.59 5.32
CA THR A 98 -2.04 10.71 5.45
C THR A 98 -0.66 10.43 4.85
N LEU A 99 -0.36 9.19 4.52
CA LEU A 99 0.94 8.77 3.98
C LEU A 99 1.19 9.12 2.49
N ARG A 100 0.32 9.87 1.85
CA ARG A 100 0.51 10.33 0.47
C ARG A 100 1.49 11.49 0.30
N GLU A 101 1.92 12.12 1.39
CA GLU A 101 2.76 13.31 1.37
C GLU A 101 4.07 13.05 2.11
N VAL A 102 4.99 12.40 1.43
CA VAL A 102 6.42 12.44 1.80
C VAL A 102 6.93 13.83 1.45
N ASP A 103 7.82 14.38 2.26
CA ASP A 103 8.49 15.64 1.99
C ASP A 103 9.00 15.65 0.55
N GLN A 104 8.39 16.49 -0.27
CA GLN A 104 8.76 16.65 -1.66
C GLN A 104 9.09 18.11 -1.92
N ILE A 105 10.26 18.35 -2.43
CA ILE A 105 10.70 19.69 -2.79
C ILE A 105 11.23 19.65 -4.22
N TYR A 106 10.43 20.14 -5.15
CA TYR A 106 10.91 20.27 -6.51
C TYR A 106 10.51 21.59 -7.15
N PHE A 107 11.32 22.01 -8.08
CA PHE A 107 11.11 23.17 -8.92
C PHE A 107 11.45 22.81 -10.36
N ARG A 108 10.48 22.89 -11.25
CA ARG A 108 10.59 22.51 -12.66
C ARG A 108 10.26 23.70 -13.55
N VAL A 109 11.15 23.97 -14.48
CA VAL A 109 10.91 24.94 -15.56
C VAL A 109 11.04 24.20 -16.87
N GLU A 110 10.02 24.26 -17.69
CA GLU A 110 9.97 23.55 -18.96
C GLU A 110 9.65 24.47 -20.13
N SER A 111 10.37 24.25 -21.22
CA SER A 111 10.15 24.89 -22.50
C SER A 111 10.28 23.82 -23.61
N PRO A 112 9.72 24.04 -24.81
CA PRO A 112 9.96 23.16 -25.95
C PRO A 112 11.45 22.96 -26.31
N ARG A 113 12.35 23.89 -25.89
CA ARG A 113 13.76 23.86 -26.23
C ARG A 113 14.70 23.54 -25.08
N TYR A 114 14.30 23.74 -23.85
CA TYR A 114 15.12 23.46 -22.66
C TYR A 114 14.25 23.17 -21.47
N PHE A 115 14.83 22.50 -20.50
CA PHE A 115 14.20 22.30 -19.19
C PHE A 115 15.25 22.33 -18.08
N LEU A 116 14.79 22.68 -16.88
CA LEU A 116 15.58 22.65 -15.66
C LEU A 116 14.68 22.17 -14.51
N HIS A 117 15.11 21.12 -13.83
CA HIS A 117 14.46 20.59 -12.64
C HIS A 117 15.44 20.63 -11.48
N LEU A 118 15.03 21.13 -10.34
CA LEU A 118 15.80 21.24 -9.10
C LEU A 118 15.03 20.61 -7.96
N GLY A 119 15.74 20.05 -6.97
CA GLY A 119 15.14 19.43 -5.80
C GLY A 119 15.01 17.92 -5.97
N ASP A 120 13.86 17.36 -5.59
CA ASP A 120 13.60 15.94 -5.77
C ASP A 120 13.40 15.61 -7.24
N LEU A 121 14.27 14.76 -7.73
CA LEU A 121 14.36 14.37 -9.11
C LEU A 121 14.15 12.87 -9.24
N ASN A 122 13.52 12.47 -10.34
CA ASN A 122 13.59 11.10 -10.80
C ASN A 122 14.33 11.07 -12.16
N TRP A 123 15.54 10.53 -12.16
CA TRP A 123 16.30 10.30 -13.37
C TRP A 123 15.86 8.97 -13.98
N VAL A 124 15.18 9.04 -15.11
CA VAL A 124 14.78 7.89 -15.90
C VAL A 124 15.50 7.91 -17.23
N ASP A 125 16.30 6.88 -17.50
CA ASP A 125 16.91 6.65 -18.80
C ASP A 125 16.70 5.21 -19.25
N ASN A 126 15.74 5.03 -20.13
CA ASN A 126 15.37 3.78 -20.77
C ASN A 126 15.62 3.82 -22.29
N SER A 127 16.52 4.68 -22.73
CA SER A 127 16.89 4.78 -24.15
C SER A 127 17.60 3.54 -24.67
N LEU A 128 18.24 2.81 -23.77
CA LEU A 128 18.97 1.58 -24.03
C LEU A 128 18.24 0.38 -23.39
N GLU A 129 18.33 -0.78 -24.01
CA GLU A 129 17.74 -2.02 -23.51
C GLU A 129 18.67 -2.75 -22.50
N LEU A 130 19.98 -2.73 -22.79
CA LEU A 130 21.01 -3.34 -21.92
C LEU A 130 21.31 -2.49 -20.69
N TYR A 131 20.87 -1.25 -20.70
CA TYR A 131 21.21 -0.27 -19.71
C TYR A 131 20.01 0.65 -19.48
N SER A 132 19.30 0.39 -18.44
CA SER A 132 18.14 1.16 -18.01
C SER A 132 18.36 1.63 -16.58
N VAL A 133 18.16 2.92 -16.33
CA VAL A 133 18.35 3.54 -15.02
C VAL A 133 17.08 4.26 -14.61
N GLU A 134 16.62 3.99 -13.42
CA GLU A 134 15.62 4.81 -12.73
C GLU A 134 16.12 5.07 -11.31
N ARG A 135 16.39 6.34 -11.00
CA ARG A 135 16.89 6.75 -9.68
C ARG A 135 16.27 8.04 -9.22
N SER A 136 15.78 8.01 -8.00
CA SER A 136 15.35 9.21 -7.27
C SER A 136 16.55 9.84 -6.59
N SER A 137 16.66 11.16 -6.62
CA SER A 137 17.76 11.89 -6.00
C SER A 137 17.38 13.32 -5.70
N LEU A 138 18.06 13.94 -4.77
CA LEU A 138 18.00 15.36 -4.52
C LEU A 138 19.11 16.07 -5.32
N GLY A 139 18.77 16.96 -6.25
CA GLY A 139 19.78 17.58 -7.09
C GLY A 139 19.28 18.53 -8.15
N ALA A 140 19.96 18.50 -9.29
CA ALA A 140 19.64 19.29 -10.47
C ALA A 140 19.70 18.46 -11.74
N MET A 141 18.68 18.58 -12.57
CA MET A 141 18.60 17.98 -13.90
C MET A 141 18.23 19.06 -14.92
N GLY A 142 18.90 19.04 -16.05
CA GLY A 142 18.59 19.97 -17.12
C GLY A 142 18.90 19.40 -18.50
N GLY A 143 18.28 20.01 -19.50
CA GLY A 143 18.51 19.57 -20.86
C GLY A 143 18.12 20.62 -21.91
N VAL A 144 18.64 20.39 -23.10
CA VAL A 144 18.30 21.17 -24.30
C VAL A 144 17.81 20.22 -25.37
N ARG A 145 16.85 20.70 -26.16
CA ARG A 145 16.22 19.93 -27.22
C ARG A 145 15.83 20.81 -28.40
N GLY A 146 15.92 20.26 -29.58
CA GLY A 146 15.61 21.01 -30.80
C GLY A 146 15.99 20.27 -32.08
N ASP A 147 15.68 20.87 -33.22
CA ASP A 147 15.97 20.31 -34.51
C ASP A 147 17.41 20.57 -34.93
N PHE A 148 18.11 19.54 -35.30
CA PHE A 148 19.48 19.60 -35.79
C PHE A 148 19.69 18.61 -36.94
N GLY A 149 20.28 19.07 -38.05
CA GLY A 149 20.63 18.21 -39.17
C GLY A 149 19.46 17.44 -39.83
N GLY A 150 18.23 17.96 -39.71
CA GLY A 150 17.01 17.30 -40.21
C GLY A 150 16.40 16.27 -39.26
N GLY A 151 16.96 16.11 -38.08
CA GLY A 151 16.43 15.30 -37.00
C GLY A 151 16.26 16.08 -35.70
N TYR A 152 15.52 15.50 -34.75
CA TYR A 152 15.33 16.03 -33.41
C TYR A 152 16.45 15.55 -32.49
N THR A 153 17.03 16.45 -31.73
CA THR A 153 18.10 16.15 -30.76
C THR A 153 17.69 16.58 -29.38
N GLU A 154 17.97 15.76 -28.39
CA GLU A 154 17.87 16.09 -26.99
C GLU A 154 19.18 15.72 -26.28
N VAL A 155 19.70 16.62 -25.45
CA VAL A 155 20.83 16.36 -24.55
C VAL A 155 20.40 16.76 -23.16
N ARG A 156 20.56 15.85 -22.19
CA ARG A 156 20.16 16.07 -20.79
C ARG A 156 21.25 15.57 -19.85
N GLY A 157 21.30 16.16 -18.68
CA GLY A 157 22.23 15.77 -17.64
C GLY A 157 21.63 15.93 -16.25
N VAL A 158 22.13 15.16 -15.32
CA VAL A 158 21.74 15.18 -13.91
C VAL A 158 22.96 15.13 -13.00
N VAL A 159 22.87 15.86 -11.91
CA VAL A 159 23.79 15.77 -10.78
C VAL A 159 22.98 15.83 -9.50
N GLY A 160 23.31 14.99 -8.54
CA GLY A 160 22.54 14.95 -7.29
C GLY A 160 23.22 14.12 -6.22
N THR A 161 22.54 14.05 -5.09
CA THR A 161 22.86 13.14 -3.99
C THR A 161 21.71 12.17 -3.84
N ASP A 162 22.04 10.91 -3.62
CA ASP A 162 21.11 9.83 -3.40
C ASP A 162 21.35 9.29 -1.99
N GLU A 163 20.32 9.31 -1.15
CA GLU A 163 20.32 8.77 0.22
C GLU A 163 19.49 7.48 0.28
N VAL A 164 19.23 6.90 -0.87
CA VAL A 164 18.37 5.74 -1.03
C VAL A 164 19.18 4.54 -1.49
N GLN A 165 18.88 3.39 -0.90
CA GLN A 165 19.37 2.12 -1.38
C GLN A 165 18.29 1.39 -2.16
N HIS A 166 18.67 0.77 -3.28
CA HIS A 166 17.79 -0.10 -4.03
C HIS A 166 17.76 -1.50 -3.43
N PHE A 167 16.56 -1.98 -3.17
CA PHE A 167 16.30 -3.30 -2.62
C PHE A 167 15.51 -4.16 -3.59
N ARG A 168 15.82 -5.44 -3.55
CA ARG A 168 15.10 -6.47 -4.29
C ARG A 168 14.74 -7.60 -3.34
N ARG A 169 13.46 -7.94 -3.27
CA ARG A 169 12.99 -9.04 -2.43
C ARG A 169 12.15 -10.01 -3.21
N THR A 170 12.37 -11.29 -2.94
CA THR A 170 11.50 -12.37 -3.37
C THR A 170 10.80 -12.93 -2.14
N LEU A 171 9.49 -12.91 -2.15
CA LEU A 171 8.62 -13.44 -1.13
C LEU A 171 7.83 -14.61 -1.71
N ASN A 172 7.51 -15.59 -0.89
CA ASN A 172 6.57 -16.63 -1.28
C ASN A 172 5.16 -16.21 -0.90
N GLY A 173 4.20 -16.48 -1.76
CA GLY A 173 2.80 -16.32 -1.43
C GLY A 173 2.40 -17.20 -0.26
N VAL A 174 1.42 -16.77 0.50
CA VAL A 174 0.81 -17.54 1.58
C VAL A 174 -0.67 -17.70 1.27
N SER A 175 -1.12 -18.92 1.12
CA SER A 175 -2.52 -19.20 0.80
C SER A 175 -3.45 -18.63 1.86
N GLY A 176 -4.36 -17.74 1.43
CA GLY A 176 -5.28 -17.05 2.33
C GLY A 176 -4.78 -15.70 2.83
N GLN A 177 -3.50 -15.37 2.69
CA GLN A 177 -2.94 -14.05 3.01
C GLN A 177 -3.03 -13.13 1.80
N ARG A 178 -3.59 -11.96 1.99
CA ARG A 178 -3.69 -10.93 0.96
C ARG A 178 -3.01 -9.63 1.36
N GLU A 179 -2.86 -9.40 2.65
CA GLU A 179 -2.33 -8.18 3.24
C GLU A 179 -1.17 -8.49 4.18
N GLY A 180 -0.33 -7.49 4.44
CA GLY A 180 0.73 -7.58 5.43
C GLY A 180 1.98 -8.34 4.98
N TYR A 181 2.33 -8.34 3.69
CA TYR A 181 3.63 -8.88 3.24
C TYR A 181 4.75 -7.90 3.58
N SER A 182 5.61 -8.26 4.54
CA SER A 182 6.74 -7.41 4.94
C SER A 182 7.81 -7.33 3.87
N LEU A 183 8.20 -6.11 3.52
CA LEU A 183 9.28 -5.84 2.57
C LEU A 183 10.66 -5.73 3.25
N ASP A 184 10.74 -5.70 4.56
CA ASP A 184 12.01 -5.75 5.29
C ASP A 184 12.52 -7.18 5.47
N ALA A 185 13.79 -7.41 5.13
CA ALA A 185 14.45 -8.72 5.29
C ALA A 185 14.68 -9.11 6.74
N SER A 186 14.89 -8.14 7.62
CA SER A 186 15.14 -8.37 9.05
C SER A 186 13.84 -8.44 9.87
N GLY A 187 12.68 -8.23 9.24
CA GLY A 187 11.40 -8.03 9.92
C GLY A 187 11.34 -6.70 10.66
N GLY A 188 12.21 -5.75 10.30
CA GLY A 188 12.28 -4.40 10.84
C GLY A 188 11.34 -3.43 10.12
N PHE A 189 11.64 -2.17 10.31
CA PHE A 189 10.93 -1.06 9.70
C PHE A 189 11.77 -0.50 8.55
N VAL A 190 11.25 -0.49 7.34
CA VAL A 190 11.89 0.11 6.17
C VAL A 190 11.01 1.22 5.64
N ALA A 191 11.49 2.44 5.69
CA ALA A 191 10.83 3.57 5.05
C ALA A 191 11.11 3.51 3.54
N ILE A 192 10.10 3.11 2.78
CA ILE A 192 10.20 2.97 1.33
C ILE A 192 9.98 4.33 0.67
N VAL A 193 10.79 4.64 -0.34
CA VAL A 193 10.58 5.83 -1.17
C VAL A 193 9.27 5.67 -1.94
N PRO A 194 8.31 6.58 -1.78
CA PRO A 194 7.02 6.46 -2.42
C PRO A 194 7.13 6.36 -3.93
N GLN A 195 6.34 5.46 -4.49
CA GLN A 195 6.27 5.20 -5.93
C GLN A 195 7.57 4.63 -6.55
N SER A 196 8.56 4.25 -5.75
CA SER A 196 9.76 3.59 -6.24
C SER A 196 9.56 2.10 -6.49
N GLU A 197 8.53 1.50 -5.88
CA GLU A 197 8.33 0.07 -5.94
C GLU A 197 7.78 -0.41 -7.29
N THR A 198 8.19 -1.62 -7.64
CA THR A 198 7.60 -2.42 -8.72
C THR A 198 7.39 -3.84 -8.20
N VAL A 199 6.18 -4.36 -8.41
CA VAL A 199 5.78 -5.67 -7.92
C VAL A 199 5.48 -6.59 -9.09
N TRP A 200 5.97 -7.83 -9.00
CA TRP A 200 5.64 -8.91 -9.94
C TRP A 200 5.10 -10.10 -9.15
N MET A 201 4.21 -10.83 -9.78
CA MET A 201 3.75 -12.12 -9.30
C MET A 201 3.93 -13.15 -10.42
N ASN A 202 4.71 -14.19 -10.16
CA ASN A 202 5.05 -15.21 -11.16
C ASN A 202 5.59 -14.60 -12.48
N GLY A 203 6.44 -13.58 -12.37
CA GLY A 203 7.01 -12.86 -13.51
C GLY A 203 6.07 -11.85 -14.20
N VAL A 204 4.81 -11.73 -13.78
CA VAL A 204 3.86 -10.76 -14.33
C VAL A 204 3.88 -9.48 -13.50
N LYS A 205 4.19 -8.35 -14.16
CA LYS A 205 4.19 -7.04 -13.51
C LYS A 205 2.77 -6.63 -13.11
N LEU A 206 2.60 -6.26 -11.85
CA LEU A 206 1.35 -5.78 -11.29
C LEU A 206 1.23 -4.26 -11.38
N THR A 207 -0.02 -3.76 -11.32
CA THR A 207 -0.34 -2.35 -11.44
C THR A 207 -0.64 -1.75 -10.07
N ARG A 208 0.13 -0.73 -9.69
CA ARG A 208 -0.06 0.02 -8.45
C ARG A 208 -1.47 0.61 -8.35
N GLY A 209 -2.08 0.54 -7.17
CA GLY A 209 -3.43 1.07 -6.90
C GLY A 209 -4.58 0.20 -7.41
N VAL A 210 -4.33 -0.69 -8.36
CA VAL A 210 -5.31 -1.64 -8.92
C VAL A 210 -5.08 -3.05 -8.35
N ASP A 211 -3.87 -3.56 -8.50
CA ASP A 211 -3.51 -4.92 -8.10
C ASP A 211 -2.89 -4.98 -6.70
N TYR A 212 -2.25 -3.89 -6.26
CA TYR A 212 -1.61 -3.80 -4.95
C TYR A 212 -1.55 -2.38 -4.41
N LEU A 213 -1.33 -2.27 -3.11
CA LEU A 213 -0.91 -1.05 -2.40
C LEU A 213 0.34 -1.34 -1.58
N VAL A 214 1.12 -0.28 -1.31
CA VAL A 214 2.26 -0.34 -0.39
C VAL A 214 2.05 0.69 0.71
N ASN A 215 2.18 0.23 1.94
CA ASN A 215 2.35 1.13 3.08
C ASN A 215 3.83 1.53 3.13
N TYR A 216 4.17 2.70 2.61
CA TYR A 216 5.55 3.16 2.48
C TYR A 216 6.24 3.38 3.83
N ALA A 217 5.49 3.81 4.84
CA ALA A 217 6.03 4.03 6.17
C ALA A 217 6.26 2.71 6.92
N GLY A 218 5.39 1.72 6.73
CA GLY A 218 5.47 0.41 7.38
C GLY A 218 6.24 -0.64 6.59
N GLY A 219 6.59 -0.36 5.33
CA GLY A 219 7.25 -1.36 4.46
C GLY A 219 6.40 -2.59 4.21
N MET A 220 5.06 -2.44 4.10
CA MET A 220 4.11 -3.53 3.91
C MET A 220 3.46 -3.47 2.54
N LEU A 221 3.30 -4.64 1.93
CA LEU A 221 2.62 -4.82 0.64
C LEU A 221 1.29 -5.53 0.85
N ASP A 222 0.23 -4.95 0.29
CA ASP A 222 -1.14 -5.46 0.31
C ASP A 222 -1.64 -5.66 -1.11
N PHE A 223 -2.19 -6.85 -1.41
CA PHE A 223 -2.78 -7.13 -2.71
C PHE A 223 -4.26 -6.73 -2.77
N LYS A 224 -4.71 -6.34 -3.95
CA LYS A 224 -6.08 -5.89 -4.23
C LYS A 224 -6.69 -6.56 -5.46
N GLY A 225 -7.93 -6.19 -5.73
CA GLY A 225 -8.66 -6.72 -6.89
C GLY A 225 -8.82 -8.23 -6.80
N SER A 226 -8.58 -8.92 -7.90
CA SER A 226 -8.62 -10.38 -7.99
C SER A 226 -7.28 -11.06 -7.65
N ILE A 227 -6.29 -10.29 -7.19
CA ILE A 227 -4.98 -10.84 -6.83
C ILE A 227 -5.06 -11.40 -5.41
N VAL A 228 -4.98 -12.71 -5.31
CA VAL A 228 -4.89 -13.44 -4.04
C VAL A 228 -3.74 -14.43 -4.16
N PRO A 229 -2.63 -14.19 -3.48
CA PRO A 229 -1.47 -15.07 -3.53
C PRO A 229 -1.79 -16.47 -3.02
N SER A 230 -1.20 -17.47 -3.68
CA SER A 230 -1.17 -18.85 -3.25
C SER A 230 0.24 -19.21 -2.78
N PHE A 231 0.38 -20.26 -2.00
CA PHE A 231 1.67 -20.68 -1.43
C PHE A 231 2.77 -21.01 -2.46
N ASP A 232 2.42 -21.19 -3.72
CA ASP A 232 3.35 -21.44 -4.83
C ASP A 232 3.58 -20.22 -5.71
N ASP A 233 2.98 -19.10 -5.37
CA ASP A 233 3.22 -17.86 -6.09
C ASP A 233 4.50 -17.21 -5.60
N GLU A 234 5.33 -16.81 -6.55
CA GLU A 234 6.52 -16.02 -6.30
C GLU A 234 6.16 -14.54 -6.42
N ILE A 235 6.35 -13.81 -5.34
CA ILE A 235 6.15 -12.37 -5.28
C ILE A 235 7.52 -11.72 -5.27
N ARG A 236 7.83 -10.93 -6.31
CA ARG A 236 9.04 -10.16 -6.35
C ARG A 236 8.73 -8.69 -6.26
N VAL A 237 9.48 -8.00 -5.40
CA VAL A 237 9.35 -6.57 -5.18
C VAL A 237 10.72 -5.92 -5.31
N GLU A 238 10.81 -4.90 -6.14
CA GLU A 238 11.94 -4.00 -6.23
C GLU A 238 11.48 -2.63 -5.73
N TYR A 239 12.26 -2.01 -4.88
CA TYR A 239 11.93 -0.73 -4.28
C TYR A 239 13.19 -0.02 -3.81
N ASP A 240 13.10 1.31 -3.66
CA ASP A 240 14.10 2.13 -3.02
C ASP A 240 13.69 2.44 -1.59
N ALA A 241 14.62 2.39 -0.65
CA ALA A 241 14.36 2.71 0.74
C ALA A 241 15.43 3.66 1.28
N TYR A 242 15.01 4.50 2.24
CA TYR A 242 15.92 5.41 2.93
C TYR A 242 16.81 4.63 3.87
N GLU A 243 18.09 4.88 3.80
CA GLU A 243 19.10 4.30 4.71
C GLU A 243 20.05 5.40 5.18
N ASP A 244 20.08 5.63 6.47
CA ASP A 244 20.81 6.76 7.07
C ASP A 244 22.33 6.75 6.78
N ASP A 245 22.89 5.58 6.49
CA ASP A 245 24.33 5.39 6.26
C ASP A 245 24.71 5.41 4.76
N ASN A 246 23.74 5.59 3.85
CA ASN A 246 23.94 5.56 2.40
C ASN A 246 23.87 6.94 1.77
N ILE A 247 25.03 7.48 1.45
CA ILE A 247 25.12 8.78 0.79
C ILE A 247 25.89 8.61 -0.50
N TYR A 248 25.19 8.69 -1.62
CA TYR A 248 25.79 8.61 -2.95
C TYR A 248 25.77 9.95 -3.66
N SER A 249 26.83 10.23 -4.39
CA SER A 249 26.85 11.25 -5.43
C SER A 249 26.45 10.62 -6.76
N LEU A 250 25.47 11.22 -7.40
CA LEU A 250 24.87 10.77 -8.65
C LEU A 250 25.25 11.74 -9.77
N LYS A 251 25.70 11.20 -10.90
CA LYS A 251 25.98 11.95 -12.14
C LYS A 251 25.49 11.18 -13.34
N GLY A 252 24.73 11.83 -14.21
CA GLY A 252 24.21 11.20 -15.41
C GLY A 252 24.18 12.17 -16.59
N ALA A 253 24.31 11.64 -17.79
CA ALA A 253 24.11 12.37 -19.02
C ALA A 253 23.55 11.44 -20.11
N ALA A 254 22.59 11.94 -20.88
CA ALA A 254 22.05 11.24 -22.02
C ALA A 254 21.90 12.18 -23.21
N ALA A 255 22.14 11.65 -24.40
CA ALA A 255 21.93 12.36 -25.67
C ALA A 255 21.17 11.45 -26.63
N SER A 256 20.16 11.99 -27.27
CA SER A 256 19.39 11.30 -28.28
C SER A 256 19.26 12.10 -29.55
N TYR A 257 19.37 11.43 -30.69
CA TYR A 257 19.12 11.98 -32.01
C TYR A 257 18.10 11.12 -32.76
N ARG A 258 17.03 11.71 -33.23
CA ARG A 258 15.92 11.05 -33.93
C ARG A 258 15.75 11.65 -35.31
N HIS A 259 16.19 10.94 -36.30
CA HIS A 259 15.99 11.22 -37.75
C HIS A 259 15.10 10.11 -38.33
N PRO A 260 14.27 10.35 -39.34
CA PRO A 260 13.41 9.31 -39.94
C PRO A 260 14.09 7.98 -40.28
N ASN A 261 15.39 8.01 -40.58
CA ASN A 261 16.16 6.83 -40.96
C ASN A 261 17.25 6.42 -39.96
N LEU A 262 17.49 7.22 -38.93
CA LEU A 262 18.62 7.02 -38.01
C LEU A 262 18.26 7.50 -36.59
N TYR A 263 18.35 6.60 -35.63
CA TYR A 263 18.27 6.95 -34.22
C TYR A 263 19.61 6.65 -33.56
N LEU A 264 20.07 7.58 -32.77
CA LEU A 264 21.30 7.44 -31.97
C LEU A 264 20.98 7.81 -30.56
N ASP A 265 21.29 6.93 -29.61
CA ASP A 265 21.22 7.18 -28.18
C ASP A 265 22.58 6.95 -27.56
N LEU A 266 22.98 7.85 -26.70
CA LEU A 266 24.16 7.77 -25.86
C LEU A 266 23.74 8.02 -24.44
N SER A 267 24.20 7.22 -23.50
CA SER A 267 23.93 7.35 -22.09
C SER A 267 25.16 7.08 -21.25
N MET A 268 25.31 7.81 -20.18
CA MET A 268 26.28 7.56 -19.13
C MET A 268 25.68 7.86 -17.76
N PHE A 269 26.04 7.05 -16.78
CA PHE A 269 25.59 7.20 -15.41
C PHE A 269 26.65 6.73 -14.43
N GLN A 270 26.82 7.45 -13.34
CA GLN A 270 27.76 7.12 -12.28
C GLN A 270 27.10 7.34 -10.93
N LEU A 271 27.24 6.37 -10.06
CA LEU A 271 26.87 6.42 -8.65
C LEU A 271 28.15 6.14 -7.83
N GLU A 272 28.43 6.97 -6.85
CA GLU A 272 29.64 6.87 -6.03
C GLU A 272 29.36 7.33 -4.60
N ASN A 273 29.73 6.53 -3.59
CA ASN A 273 29.58 6.96 -2.20
C ASN A 273 30.36 8.26 -1.95
N ASP A 274 29.74 9.19 -1.26
CA ASP A 274 30.37 10.44 -0.81
C ASP A 274 31.24 10.17 0.43
N VAL A 275 32.49 9.75 0.18
CA VAL A 275 33.47 9.44 1.20
C VAL A 275 33.71 10.60 2.16
N ASP A 276 33.70 11.85 1.66
CA ASP A 276 33.94 13.04 2.48
C ASP A 276 32.78 13.31 3.46
N ARG A 277 31.57 13.00 3.06
CA ARG A 277 30.37 13.13 3.92
C ARG A 277 30.31 11.99 4.94
N LEU A 278 30.61 10.76 4.50
CA LEU A 278 30.69 9.60 5.39
C LEU A 278 31.75 9.79 6.49
N ARG A 279 32.91 10.34 6.16
CA ARG A 279 33.98 10.67 7.15
C ARG A 279 33.56 11.75 8.13
N ARG A 280 32.69 12.67 7.76
CA ARG A 280 32.25 13.77 8.64
C ARG A 280 31.13 13.35 9.59
N GLY A 281 30.29 12.38 9.22
CA GLY A 281 29.08 12.06 9.96
C GLY A 281 28.97 10.61 10.46
N VAL A 282 29.60 9.65 9.77
CA VAL A 282 29.35 8.22 9.99
C VAL A 282 30.59 7.47 10.42
N TRP A 283 31.75 7.75 9.81
CA TRP A 283 33.00 7.01 10.04
C TRP A 283 33.92 7.70 11.05
N THR A 284 34.56 6.87 11.83
CA THR A 284 35.75 7.27 12.63
C THR A 284 37.01 7.29 11.75
N ASP A 285 38.07 7.94 12.21
CA ASP A 285 39.37 7.86 11.52
C ASP A 285 39.93 6.42 11.49
N GLU A 286 39.54 5.60 12.45
CA GLU A 286 39.90 4.19 12.52
C GLU A 286 39.18 3.38 11.44
N ASP A 287 37.87 3.58 11.29
CA ASP A 287 37.06 2.98 10.20
C ASP A 287 37.66 3.30 8.82
N TYR A 288 37.98 4.57 8.59
CA TYR A 288 38.62 5.01 7.34
C TYR A 288 39.99 4.34 7.08
N ASN A 289 40.83 4.22 8.11
CA ASN A 289 42.12 3.55 7.95
C ASN A 289 41.95 2.06 7.72
N MET A 290 40.97 1.41 8.33
CA MET A 290 40.63 0.03 8.08
C MET A 290 40.18 -0.18 6.61
N LEU A 291 39.25 0.64 6.11
CA LEU A 291 38.79 0.60 4.72
C LEU A 291 39.94 0.85 3.71
N LYS A 292 40.85 1.74 4.04
CA LYS A 292 42.03 2.04 3.22
C LYS A 292 43.03 0.87 3.15
N SER A 293 43.16 0.11 4.22
CA SER A 293 44.04 -1.07 4.28
C SER A 293 43.35 -2.36 3.81
N ASP A 294 42.12 -2.29 3.40
CA ASP A 294 41.28 -3.42 2.99
C ASP A 294 41.95 -4.20 1.84
N ARG A 295 42.01 -5.50 1.99
CA ARG A 295 42.51 -6.46 0.98
C ARG A 295 41.48 -7.53 0.61
N GLY A 296 40.20 -7.25 0.82
CA GLY A 296 39.09 -8.17 0.58
C GLY A 296 38.58 -8.87 1.85
N GLU A 297 39.03 -8.48 3.03
CA GLU A 297 38.59 -9.04 4.31
C GLU A 297 37.33 -8.35 4.81
N VAL A 298 36.48 -9.08 5.56
CA VAL A 298 35.28 -8.50 6.16
C VAL A 298 35.67 -7.86 7.48
N PHE A 299 35.43 -6.55 7.59
CA PHE A 299 35.64 -5.81 8.86
C PHE A 299 34.31 -5.71 9.63
N VAL A 300 34.37 -5.99 10.92
CA VAL A 300 33.27 -5.86 11.85
C VAL A 300 33.59 -4.77 12.85
N ARG A 301 32.69 -3.84 13.06
CA ARG A 301 32.86 -2.78 14.06
C ARG A 301 32.68 -3.38 15.47
N ASP A 302 33.67 -3.16 16.35
CA ASP A 302 33.73 -3.80 17.68
C ASP A 302 32.56 -3.45 18.61
N ASP A 303 31.96 -2.27 18.43
CA ASP A 303 30.92 -1.72 19.31
C ASP A 303 29.48 -2.02 18.84
N SER A 304 29.27 -2.46 17.60
CA SER A 304 27.93 -2.67 17.06
C SER A 304 27.70 -4.03 16.42
N LEU A 305 28.70 -4.89 16.30
CA LEU A 305 28.64 -6.16 15.55
C LEU A 305 28.18 -5.98 14.06
N ARG A 306 28.16 -4.76 13.55
CA ARG A 306 27.84 -4.46 12.16
C ARG A 306 29.08 -4.51 11.29
N ALA A 307 28.99 -5.14 10.13
CA ALA A 307 30.03 -5.10 9.13
C ALA A 307 30.25 -3.65 8.66
N LEU A 308 31.50 -3.20 8.65
CA LEU A 308 31.85 -1.89 8.12
C LEU A 308 31.63 -1.90 6.61
N ARG A 309 30.76 -1.05 6.13
CA ARG A 309 30.40 -0.96 4.73
C ARG A 309 31.52 -0.29 3.92
N ARG A 310 31.87 -0.91 2.82
CA ARG A 310 32.85 -0.36 1.85
C ARG A 310 32.20 0.73 1.02
N PRO A 311 32.91 1.85 0.75
CA PRO A 311 32.43 2.86 -0.18
C PRO A 311 32.64 2.36 -1.61
N ASP A 312 31.58 2.21 -2.32
CA ASP A 312 31.57 1.69 -3.69
C ASP A 312 31.33 2.78 -4.75
N ARG A 313 31.68 2.46 -5.95
CA ARG A 313 31.38 3.26 -7.13
C ARG A 313 30.96 2.36 -8.26
N SER A 314 29.91 2.75 -8.96
CA SER A 314 29.48 2.13 -10.17
C SER A 314 29.33 3.15 -11.30
N ALA A 315 29.84 2.82 -12.47
CA ALA A 315 29.76 3.66 -13.64
C ALA A 315 29.35 2.82 -14.84
N ARG A 316 28.39 3.33 -15.62
CA ARG A 316 27.90 2.70 -16.83
C ARG A 316 27.90 3.67 -18.00
N MET A 317 28.14 3.16 -19.18
CA MET A 317 28.04 3.87 -20.45
C MET A 317 27.39 2.98 -21.48
N GLY A 318 26.56 3.55 -22.33
CA GLY A 318 25.95 2.80 -23.42
C GLY A 318 25.72 3.64 -24.66
N ALA A 319 25.62 2.97 -25.77
CA ALA A 319 25.30 3.57 -27.07
C ALA A 319 24.38 2.64 -27.85
N ARG A 320 23.36 3.22 -28.47
CA ARG A 320 22.43 2.53 -29.38
C ARG A 320 22.42 3.23 -30.74
N LEU A 321 22.49 2.44 -31.77
CA LEU A 321 22.35 2.86 -33.15
C LEU A 321 21.17 2.10 -33.76
N ARG A 322 20.12 2.79 -34.17
CA ARG A 322 19.07 2.22 -35.01
C ARG A 322 19.09 2.81 -36.40
N VAL A 323 19.16 1.94 -37.37
CA VAL A 323 19.04 2.28 -38.80
C VAL A 323 17.71 1.76 -39.30
N GLN A 324 16.90 2.66 -39.87
CA GLN A 324 15.57 2.35 -40.36
C GLN A 324 15.46 2.68 -41.86
N GLN A 325 15.20 1.69 -42.67
CA GLN A 325 14.89 1.85 -44.07
C GLN A 325 13.40 1.63 -44.29
N ASN A 326 12.61 2.67 -44.32
CA ASN A 326 11.15 2.63 -44.33
C ASN A 326 10.55 2.06 -43.00
N ARG A 327 9.25 2.09 -42.86
CA ARG A 327 8.57 1.46 -41.70
C ARG A 327 8.64 -0.09 -41.70
N GLN A 328 9.24 -0.70 -42.70
CA GLN A 328 9.20 -2.14 -42.95
C GLN A 328 10.46 -2.88 -42.49
N PHE A 329 11.57 -2.18 -42.32
CA PHE A 329 12.82 -2.78 -41.88
C PHE A 329 13.59 -1.83 -40.98
N TYR A 330 14.02 -2.31 -39.85
CA TYR A 330 15.03 -1.63 -39.06
C TYR A 330 16.00 -2.59 -38.39
N ALA A 331 17.18 -2.09 -38.10
CA ALA A 331 18.21 -2.80 -37.33
C ALA A 331 18.70 -1.91 -36.20
N ASP A 332 18.77 -2.49 -35.01
CA ASP A 332 19.34 -1.91 -33.81
C ASP A 332 20.64 -2.60 -33.44
N LEU A 333 21.63 -1.80 -33.10
CA LEU A 333 22.82 -2.25 -32.41
C LEU A 333 23.01 -1.46 -31.13
N GLU A 334 23.28 -2.16 -30.05
CA GLU A 334 23.49 -1.56 -28.73
C GLU A 334 24.77 -2.14 -28.11
N VAL A 335 25.52 -1.27 -27.45
CA VAL A 335 26.74 -1.61 -26.72
C VAL A 335 26.63 -0.96 -25.34
N ALA A 336 26.89 -1.70 -24.29
CA ALA A 336 26.97 -1.20 -22.94
C ALA A 336 28.26 -1.67 -22.26
N LEU A 337 28.77 -0.79 -21.42
CA LEU A 337 29.99 -1.00 -20.62
C LEU A 337 29.66 -0.65 -19.17
N ASN A 338 30.14 -1.45 -18.24
CA ASN A 338 30.12 -1.09 -16.82
C ASN A 338 31.52 -1.20 -16.21
N LYS A 339 31.73 -0.42 -15.16
CA LYS A 339 32.87 -0.50 -14.29
C LYS A 339 32.42 -0.25 -12.88
N SER A 340 32.65 -1.20 -12.02
CA SER A 340 32.42 -1.06 -10.58
C SER A 340 33.73 -1.03 -9.80
N ASP A 341 33.68 -0.48 -8.60
CA ASP A 341 34.76 -0.44 -7.65
C ASP A 341 34.14 -0.65 -6.26
N SER A 342 34.45 -1.75 -5.65
CA SER A 342 33.81 -2.15 -4.39
C SER A 342 34.45 -1.50 -3.14
N ASN A 343 35.55 -0.74 -3.29
CA ASN A 343 36.12 0.08 -2.23
C ASN A 343 36.96 1.22 -2.81
N THR A 344 36.38 2.36 -3.02
CA THR A 344 37.01 3.54 -3.62
C THR A 344 38.14 4.15 -2.77
N VAL A 345 38.30 3.75 -1.53
CA VAL A 345 39.35 4.21 -0.59
C VAL A 345 40.55 3.30 -0.63
N SER A 346 40.41 2.04 -1.03
CA SER A 346 41.49 1.06 -1.06
C SER A 346 42.15 0.99 -2.44
N ASP A 347 43.48 0.95 -2.46
CA ASP A 347 44.22 0.68 -3.70
C ASP A 347 44.34 -0.82 -4.02
N HIS A 348 43.79 -1.70 -3.18
CA HIS A 348 43.95 -3.15 -3.26
C HIS A 348 42.68 -3.88 -3.65
N VAL A 349 41.53 -3.25 -3.48
CA VAL A 349 40.20 -3.80 -3.81
C VAL A 349 39.64 -2.99 -4.95
N GLY A 350 39.37 -3.63 -6.05
CA GLY A 350 38.67 -3.07 -7.21
C GLY A 350 37.35 -3.79 -7.42
N GLY A 351 36.77 -3.60 -8.58
CA GLY A 351 35.54 -4.27 -8.99
C GLY A 351 35.59 -4.74 -10.46
N PRO A 352 34.59 -5.47 -10.88
CA PRO A 352 34.53 -6.00 -12.24
C PRO A 352 34.34 -4.90 -13.27
N GLU A 353 34.91 -5.16 -14.46
CA GLU A 353 34.63 -4.40 -15.68
C GLU A 353 33.96 -5.33 -16.68
N GLY A 354 32.77 -4.97 -17.14
CA GLY A 354 31.97 -5.80 -18.01
C GLY A 354 31.55 -5.09 -19.30
N LYS A 355 31.16 -5.89 -20.28
CA LYS A 355 30.70 -5.43 -21.60
C LYS A 355 29.48 -6.23 -22.01
N ALA A 356 28.55 -5.55 -22.69
CA ALA A 356 27.40 -6.22 -23.26
C ALA A 356 27.10 -5.67 -24.66
N PHE A 357 26.61 -6.55 -25.52
CA PHE A 357 26.20 -6.22 -26.89
C PHE A 357 24.83 -6.78 -27.17
N ARG A 358 24.00 -6.01 -27.85
CA ARG A 358 22.70 -6.45 -28.30
C ARG A 358 22.51 -6.05 -29.76
N TRP A 359 21.86 -6.92 -30.50
CA TRP A 359 21.39 -6.60 -31.84
C TRP A 359 19.94 -7.03 -32.01
N PHE A 360 19.23 -6.27 -32.80
CA PHE A 360 17.86 -6.57 -33.15
C PHE A 360 17.64 -6.20 -34.62
N VAL A 361 17.04 -7.11 -35.36
CA VAL A 361 16.68 -6.88 -36.77
C VAL A 361 15.22 -7.30 -36.94
N THR A 362 14.41 -6.42 -37.47
CA THR A 362 13.01 -6.72 -37.78
C THR A 362 12.67 -6.41 -39.21
N THR A 363 11.78 -7.25 -39.75
CA THR A 363 11.11 -7.00 -41.03
C THR A 363 9.62 -7.02 -40.81
N ASP A 364 8.93 -5.94 -41.20
CA ASP A 364 7.49 -5.81 -40.90
C ASP A 364 6.58 -6.58 -41.88
N SER A 365 6.98 -6.76 -43.13
CA SER A 365 6.20 -7.53 -44.08
C SER A 365 7.03 -7.96 -45.32
N THR A 366 7.00 -9.23 -45.59
CA THR A 366 7.56 -9.82 -46.83
C THR A 366 6.48 -10.07 -47.89
N ARG A 367 5.30 -9.42 -47.79
CA ARG A 367 4.14 -9.64 -48.64
C ARG A 367 4.45 -9.57 -50.12
N ASP A 368 5.36 -8.66 -50.51
CA ASP A 368 5.77 -8.49 -51.90
C ASP A 368 6.72 -9.58 -52.38
N LEU A 369 7.41 -10.28 -51.45
CA LEU A 369 8.37 -11.33 -51.74
C LEU A 369 7.76 -12.73 -51.69
N LEU A 370 6.88 -13.00 -50.71
CA LEU A 370 6.36 -14.34 -50.39
C LEU A 370 4.85 -14.49 -50.68
N HIS A 371 4.20 -13.46 -51.16
CA HIS A 371 2.75 -13.42 -51.46
C HIS A 371 1.84 -13.60 -50.22
N PHE A 372 2.42 -13.64 -49.00
CA PHE A 372 1.70 -13.60 -47.73
C PHE A 372 2.44 -12.70 -46.72
N PRO A 373 1.73 -12.05 -45.81
CA PRO A 373 2.35 -11.16 -44.85
C PRO A 373 3.12 -11.98 -43.81
N LEU A 374 4.42 -11.89 -43.80
CA LEU A 374 5.31 -12.48 -42.80
C LEU A 374 6.18 -11.38 -42.23
N ALA A 375 6.11 -11.19 -40.92
CA ALA A 375 7.07 -10.38 -40.15
C ALA A 375 8.05 -11.32 -39.44
N MET A 376 9.29 -10.93 -39.39
CA MET A 376 10.37 -11.70 -38.76
C MET A 376 11.19 -10.75 -37.88
N ASP A 377 11.34 -11.11 -36.63
CA ASP A 377 12.22 -10.46 -35.67
C ASP A 377 13.35 -11.43 -35.35
N VAL A 378 14.57 -10.93 -35.42
CA VAL A 378 15.76 -11.67 -34.97
C VAL A 378 16.49 -10.80 -34.00
N TYR A 379 16.70 -11.29 -32.80
CA TYR A 379 17.50 -10.57 -31.84
C TYR A 379 18.42 -11.49 -31.05
N GLY A 380 19.46 -10.89 -30.52
CA GLY A 380 20.37 -11.57 -29.66
C GLY A 380 21.17 -10.63 -28.81
N ASN A 381 21.79 -11.17 -27.79
CA ASN A 381 22.75 -10.46 -26.98
C ASN A 381 23.94 -11.32 -26.59
N ARG A 382 24.97 -10.63 -26.13
CA ARG A 382 26.16 -11.18 -25.50
C ARG A 382 26.44 -10.32 -24.28
N ILE A 383 26.42 -10.93 -23.12
CA ILE A 383 26.81 -10.32 -21.86
C ILE A 383 28.09 -11.01 -21.43
N MET A 384 29.17 -10.26 -21.33
CA MET A 384 30.47 -10.79 -20.94
C MET A 384 30.65 -10.77 -19.45
N GLU A 385 31.52 -11.63 -18.95
CA GLU A 385 31.92 -11.67 -17.53
C GLU A 385 32.16 -10.29 -16.96
N GLY A 386 31.68 -10.05 -15.73
CA GLY A 386 31.77 -8.76 -15.04
C GLY A 386 30.75 -7.70 -15.45
N TYR A 387 29.86 -7.96 -16.43
CA TYR A 387 28.78 -7.04 -16.74
C TYR A 387 27.61 -7.27 -15.81
N ASP A 388 27.44 -6.37 -14.84
CA ASP A 388 26.33 -6.42 -13.89
C ASP A 388 25.08 -5.73 -14.45
N VAL A 389 23.99 -6.47 -14.58
CA VAL A 389 22.67 -5.96 -15.00
C VAL A 389 21.75 -5.65 -13.81
N THR A 390 22.18 -5.98 -12.57
CA THR A 390 21.29 -5.95 -11.39
C THR A 390 21.38 -4.68 -10.58
N GLU A 391 22.49 -3.95 -10.69
CA GLU A 391 22.77 -2.79 -9.83
C GLU A 391 21.83 -1.60 -10.07
N PHE A 392 21.24 -1.52 -11.26
CA PHE A 392 20.26 -0.48 -11.59
C PHE A 392 18.93 -1.12 -11.94
N ARG A 393 17.85 -0.45 -11.55
CA ARG A 393 16.50 -0.89 -11.87
C ARG A 393 16.32 -1.01 -13.38
N SER A 394 16.06 -2.21 -13.87
CA SER A 394 15.70 -2.44 -15.26
C SER A 394 14.21 -2.17 -15.45
N ILE A 395 13.88 -1.16 -16.24
CA ILE A 395 12.49 -0.85 -16.62
C ILE A 395 12.00 -1.82 -17.70
N ASN A 396 12.91 -2.39 -18.46
CA ASN A 396 12.59 -3.24 -19.60
C ASN A 396 12.44 -4.70 -19.19
N SER A 397 11.19 -5.16 -19.19
CA SER A 397 10.81 -6.52 -18.82
C SER A 397 11.45 -7.61 -19.67
N ASP A 398 11.82 -7.32 -20.91
CA ASP A 398 12.42 -8.32 -21.82
C ASP A 398 13.84 -8.72 -21.42
N TRP A 399 14.48 -7.90 -20.58
CA TRP A 399 15.87 -8.09 -20.12
C TRP A 399 16.01 -8.27 -18.62
N ASP A 400 14.92 -8.20 -17.90
CA ASP A 400 14.92 -8.51 -16.49
C ASP A 400 15.39 -9.97 -16.31
N PRO A 401 16.54 -10.21 -15.64
CA PRO A 401 17.06 -11.56 -15.45
C PRO A 401 16.04 -12.51 -14.83
N TYR A 402 15.11 -11.98 -14.02
CA TYR A 402 14.08 -12.78 -13.35
C TYR A 402 12.90 -13.11 -14.26
N ILE A 403 12.49 -12.22 -15.15
CA ILE A 403 11.49 -12.56 -16.17
C ILE A 403 12.06 -13.56 -17.15
N LEU A 404 13.32 -13.39 -17.53
CA LEU A 404 14.04 -14.39 -18.32
C LEU A 404 14.16 -15.71 -17.55
N GLN A 405 14.37 -15.67 -16.24
CA GLN A 405 14.38 -16.82 -15.37
C GLN A 405 13.05 -17.58 -15.43
N ASP A 406 11.91 -16.91 -15.24
CA ASP A 406 10.60 -17.58 -15.35
C ASP A 406 10.33 -18.09 -16.78
N GLN A 407 10.67 -17.31 -17.80
CA GLN A 407 10.47 -17.71 -19.20
C GLN A 407 11.37 -18.85 -19.66
N TRP A 408 12.56 -18.97 -19.11
CA TRP A 408 13.59 -19.94 -19.47
C TRP A 408 13.86 -20.96 -18.37
N ASP A 409 13.20 -20.82 -17.22
CA ASP A 409 13.35 -21.65 -16.01
C ASP A 409 14.79 -21.78 -15.50
N LEU A 410 15.37 -20.62 -15.29
CA LEU A 410 16.74 -20.51 -14.79
C LEU A 410 16.78 -20.45 -13.25
N ALA A 411 15.78 -20.98 -12.58
CA ALA A 411 15.44 -20.78 -11.18
C ALA A 411 16.46 -21.28 -10.16
N TYR A 412 17.71 -21.47 -10.49
CA TYR A 412 18.66 -21.89 -9.47
C TYR A 412 19.94 -21.09 -9.44
N GLY A 413 20.17 -20.57 -8.25
CA GLY A 413 21.42 -19.98 -7.82
C GLY A 413 21.57 -18.52 -8.13
N GLY A 414 20.86 -17.67 -7.39
CA GLY A 414 21.23 -16.30 -7.06
C GLY A 414 22.14 -15.57 -8.06
N SER A 415 23.03 -14.79 -7.61
CA SER A 415 24.01 -13.98 -8.38
C SER A 415 24.86 -14.71 -9.45
N ALA A 416 24.91 -16.03 -9.47
CA ALA A 416 25.78 -16.82 -10.37
C ALA A 416 25.47 -16.64 -11.87
N PHE A 417 24.27 -16.21 -12.24
CA PHE A 417 23.90 -15.98 -13.65
C PHE A 417 24.53 -14.74 -14.28
N LEU A 418 25.13 -13.88 -13.50
CA LEU A 418 25.57 -12.56 -13.92
C LEU A 418 27.10 -12.46 -13.98
N ASP A 419 27.79 -13.45 -13.43
CA ASP A 419 29.25 -13.43 -13.37
C ASP A 419 29.92 -14.05 -14.60
N ASP A 420 29.14 -14.73 -15.47
CA ASP A 420 29.69 -15.50 -16.61
C ASP A 420 29.16 -15.03 -17.98
N ASP A 421 29.89 -15.36 -19.04
CA ASP A 421 29.52 -15.03 -20.41
C ASP A 421 28.18 -15.63 -20.82
N LEU A 422 27.18 -14.78 -21.06
CA LEU A 422 25.85 -15.16 -21.50
C LEU A 422 25.61 -14.88 -22.96
N LEU A 423 25.21 -15.90 -23.69
CA LEU A 423 24.78 -15.83 -25.09
C LEU A 423 23.29 -16.07 -25.19
N TYR A 424 22.58 -15.22 -25.92
CA TYR A 424 21.17 -15.35 -26.18
C TYR A 424 20.83 -14.97 -27.62
N ASP A 425 20.09 -15.84 -28.32
CA ASP A 425 19.56 -15.60 -29.66
C ASP A 425 18.09 -16.05 -29.74
N GLU A 426 17.26 -15.24 -30.37
CA GLU A 426 15.85 -15.57 -30.58
C GLU A 426 15.38 -15.15 -31.98
N VAL A 427 14.56 -15.97 -32.60
CA VAL A 427 13.87 -15.68 -33.86
C VAL A 427 12.37 -15.79 -33.62
N LYS A 428 11.64 -14.76 -34.00
CA LYS A 428 10.19 -14.69 -33.91
C LYS A 428 9.58 -14.44 -35.27
N PHE A 429 8.60 -15.22 -35.61
CA PHE A 429 7.82 -15.10 -36.85
C PHE A 429 6.40 -14.70 -36.51
N ARG A 430 5.87 -13.74 -37.24
CA ARG A 430 4.48 -13.31 -37.12
C ARG A 430 3.84 -13.30 -38.50
N THR A 431 2.63 -13.83 -38.61
CA THR A 431 1.89 -13.88 -39.87
C THR A 431 0.40 -13.67 -39.69
N ALA A 432 -0.23 -13.10 -40.71
CA ALA A 432 -1.68 -12.98 -40.79
C ALA A 432 -2.20 -13.85 -41.96
N PHE A 433 -3.00 -14.85 -41.59
CA PHE A 433 -3.57 -15.80 -42.62
C PHE A 433 -4.83 -15.24 -43.30
N GLY A 434 -5.31 -14.06 -42.90
CA GLY A 434 -6.57 -13.50 -43.34
C GLY A 434 -7.76 -13.90 -42.47
N ASN A 435 -8.91 -13.31 -42.71
CA ASN A 435 -10.16 -13.56 -41.97
C ASN A 435 -10.02 -13.45 -40.44
N GLY A 436 -9.09 -12.60 -39.97
CA GLY A 436 -8.86 -12.41 -38.54
C GLY A 436 -7.97 -13.45 -37.86
N TRP A 437 -7.33 -14.33 -38.60
CA TRP A 437 -6.36 -15.29 -38.06
C TRP A 437 -4.94 -14.75 -38.09
N PHE A 438 -4.26 -14.89 -36.96
CA PHE A 438 -2.85 -14.50 -36.77
C PHE A 438 -2.08 -15.66 -36.15
N GLY A 439 -0.89 -15.91 -36.64
CA GLY A 439 0.00 -16.91 -36.10
C GLY A 439 1.35 -16.33 -35.69
N ASN A 440 1.85 -16.78 -34.54
CA ASN A 440 3.17 -16.46 -34.06
C ASN A 440 3.95 -17.76 -33.81
N ALA A 441 5.21 -17.76 -34.17
CA ALA A 441 6.15 -18.82 -33.84
C ALA A 441 7.44 -18.17 -33.32
N LEU A 442 7.98 -18.69 -32.25
CA LEU A 442 9.21 -18.23 -31.64
C LEU A 442 10.09 -19.43 -31.35
N TRP A 443 11.37 -19.27 -31.65
CA TRP A 443 12.43 -20.18 -31.24
C TRP A 443 13.58 -19.38 -30.69
N GLY A 444 14.08 -19.76 -29.52
CA GLY A 444 15.18 -19.13 -28.86
C GLY A 444 16.16 -20.13 -28.29
N TYR A 445 17.39 -19.70 -28.16
CA TYR A 445 18.48 -20.45 -27.58
C TYR A 445 19.31 -19.55 -26.66
N ARG A 446 19.71 -20.11 -25.53
CA ARG A 446 20.48 -19.42 -24.51
C ARG A 446 21.60 -20.32 -24.00
N ARG A 447 22.77 -19.77 -23.76
CA ARG A 447 23.92 -20.47 -23.23
C ARG A 447 24.67 -19.60 -22.24
N ASN A 448 25.15 -20.22 -21.17
CA ASN A 448 26.12 -19.67 -20.24
C ASN A 448 27.41 -20.50 -20.34
N ASP A 449 28.54 -19.88 -20.67
CA ASP A 449 29.79 -20.59 -20.94
C ASP A 449 30.52 -21.00 -19.66
N GLY A 450 30.31 -20.30 -18.52
CA GLY A 450 30.95 -20.62 -17.24
C GLY A 450 30.35 -21.81 -16.53
N GLU A 451 29.04 -21.98 -16.58
CA GLU A 451 28.34 -23.08 -15.93
C GLU A 451 27.98 -24.25 -16.89
N GLU A 452 28.52 -24.25 -18.11
CA GLU A 452 28.22 -25.25 -19.15
C GLU A 452 26.70 -25.46 -19.40
N TRP A 453 25.94 -24.42 -19.16
CA TRP A 453 24.50 -24.45 -19.16
C TRP A 453 23.94 -23.97 -20.52
N ASN A 454 22.92 -24.64 -20.99
CA ASN A 454 22.20 -24.20 -22.18
C ASN A 454 20.68 -24.47 -22.06
N SER A 455 19.90 -23.61 -22.68
CA SER A 455 18.45 -23.76 -22.73
C SER A 455 17.89 -23.40 -24.11
N SER A 456 16.86 -24.07 -24.51
CA SER A 456 16.10 -23.78 -25.71
C SER A 456 14.64 -23.57 -25.41
N ARG A 457 14.01 -22.61 -26.09
CA ARG A 457 12.60 -22.27 -25.97
C ARG A 457 11.91 -22.29 -27.32
N ALA A 458 10.76 -22.91 -27.41
CA ALA A 458 9.91 -22.81 -28.58
C ALA A 458 8.48 -22.45 -28.16
N LYS A 459 7.89 -21.50 -28.88
CA LYS A 459 6.50 -21.07 -28.65
C LYS A 459 5.78 -21.03 -29.99
N ILE A 460 4.58 -21.53 -30.03
CA ILE A 460 3.65 -21.38 -31.15
C ILE A 460 2.35 -20.86 -30.61
N SER A 461 1.81 -19.82 -31.21
CA SER A 461 0.47 -19.33 -30.87
C SER A 461 -0.37 -19.05 -32.10
N LEU A 462 -1.67 -19.30 -31.96
CA LEU A 462 -2.68 -19.02 -32.97
C LEU A 462 -3.78 -18.18 -32.34
N GLN A 463 -4.02 -17.02 -32.91
CA GLN A 463 -5.03 -16.08 -32.46
C GLN A 463 -6.08 -15.87 -33.58
N HIS A 464 -7.33 -15.84 -33.18
CA HIS A 464 -8.42 -15.47 -34.06
C HIS A 464 -9.17 -14.29 -33.48
N ARG A 465 -9.31 -13.22 -34.25
CA ARG A 465 -10.06 -12.03 -33.88
C ARG A 465 -11.01 -11.62 -34.99
N ASN A 466 -12.27 -11.56 -34.67
CA ASN A 466 -13.28 -10.97 -35.52
C ASN A 466 -14.09 -9.91 -34.74
N ARG A 467 -15.18 -9.40 -35.29
CA ARG A 467 -16.04 -8.39 -34.62
C ARG A 467 -16.70 -8.94 -33.34
N ASN A 468 -16.91 -10.24 -33.26
CA ASN A 468 -17.74 -10.86 -32.23
C ASN A 468 -16.93 -11.70 -31.23
N THR A 469 -15.74 -12.18 -31.64
CA THR A 469 -14.94 -13.11 -30.82
C THR A 469 -13.47 -12.82 -30.88
N LEU A 470 -12.79 -13.02 -29.76
CA LEU A 470 -11.36 -13.12 -29.63
C LEU A 470 -11.06 -14.50 -29.06
N SER A 471 -10.16 -15.24 -29.70
CA SER A 471 -9.70 -16.53 -29.18
C SER A 471 -8.21 -16.72 -29.45
N GLU A 472 -7.55 -17.41 -28.55
CA GLU A 472 -6.12 -17.69 -28.67
C GLU A 472 -5.80 -19.09 -28.10
N VAL A 473 -4.83 -19.75 -28.73
CA VAL A 473 -4.20 -20.95 -28.21
C VAL A 473 -2.69 -20.78 -28.34
N ALA A 474 -1.93 -21.03 -27.28
CA ALA A 474 -0.48 -21.03 -27.33
C ALA A 474 0.08 -22.29 -26.69
N LEU A 475 1.18 -22.79 -27.27
CA LEU A 475 1.96 -23.89 -26.73
C LEU A 475 3.42 -23.44 -26.60
N ILE A 476 4.02 -23.74 -25.48
CA ILE A 476 5.40 -23.38 -25.15
C ILE A 476 6.12 -24.65 -24.68
N ARG A 477 7.34 -24.84 -25.18
CA ARG A 477 8.28 -25.83 -24.67
C ARG A 477 9.56 -25.13 -24.28
N VAL A 478 10.06 -25.42 -23.09
CA VAL A 478 11.41 -25.02 -22.64
C VAL A 478 12.16 -26.31 -22.26
N ALA A 479 13.41 -26.38 -22.69
CA ALA A 479 14.29 -27.47 -22.29
C ALA A 479 15.65 -26.89 -21.94
N SER A 480 16.18 -27.24 -20.79
CA SER A 480 17.50 -26.80 -20.31
C SER A 480 18.35 -27.99 -19.89
N THR A 481 19.66 -27.82 -20.04
CA THR A 481 20.65 -28.78 -19.59
C THR A 481 21.72 -28.05 -18.78
N ALA A 482 21.95 -28.50 -17.58
CA ALA A 482 23.01 -28.06 -16.68
C ALA A 482 23.32 -29.24 -15.73
N ASP A 483 23.68 -28.96 -14.49
CA ASP A 483 23.75 -29.98 -13.42
C ASP A 483 22.44 -30.74 -13.23
N ARG A 484 21.35 -30.20 -13.77
CA ARG A 484 20.05 -30.84 -13.87
C ARG A 484 19.46 -30.67 -15.28
N ASN A 485 18.74 -31.67 -15.71
CA ASN A 485 17.96 -31.59 -16.94
C ASN A 485 16.52 -31.20 -16.62
N MET A 486 16.01 -30.19 -17.30
CA MET A 486 14.65 -29.74 -17.13
C MET A 486 13.91 -29.73 -18.46
N GLU A 487 12.69 -30.19 -18.46
CA GLU A 487 11.74 -30.01 -19.54
C GLU A 487 10.42 -29.41 -19.00
N ARG A 488 9.97 -28.34 -19.62
CA ARG A 488 8.69 -27.71 -19.34
C ARG A 488 7.83 -27.68 -20.58
N TYR A 489 6.58 -28.02 -20.41
CA TYR A 489 5.51 -27.88 -21.39
C TYR A 489 4.42 -27.00 -20.81
N GLN A 490 4.04 -25.98 -21.52
CA GLN A 490 2.96 -25.07 -21.09
C GLN A 490 2.01 -24.88 -22.27
N GLY A 491 0.72 -24.89 -21.99
CA GLY A 491 -0.32 -24.56 -22.94
C GLY A 491 -1.33 -23.60 -22.37
N THR A 492 -1.76 -22.64 -23.18
CA THR A 492 -2.80 -21.69 -22.82
C THR A 492 -3.87 -21.67 -23.90
N ALA A 493 -5.12 -21.58 -23.48
CA ALA A 493 -6.25 -21.39 -24.40
C ALA A 493 -7.23 -20.38 -23.81
N SER A 494 -7.73 -19.46 -24.64
CA SER A 494 -8.72 -18.51 -24.21
C SER A 494 -9.71 -18.20 -25.32
N ALA A 495 -10.95 -17.86 -24.94
CA ALA A 495 -11.98 -17.39 -25.85
C ALA A 495 -12.87 -16.35 -25.15
N GLU A 496 -13.22 -15.31 -25.87
CA GLU A 496 -14.07 -14.22 -25.38
C GLU A 496 -15.04 -13.77 -26.49
N PHE A 497 -16.28 -13.51 -26.11
CA PHE A 497 -17.26 -12.86 -26.97
C PHE A 497 -17.23 -11.34 -26.74
N LEU A 498 -17.02 -10.57 -27.79
CA LEU A 498 -16.81 -9.11 -27.72
C LEU A 498 -18.10 -8.28 -27.86
N GLN A 499 -19.22 -8.90 -28.28
CA GLN A 499 -20.48 -8.22 -28.52
C GLN A 499 -21.66 -8.95 -27.87
N GLY A 500 -22.68 -8.19 -27.47
CA GLY A 500 -23.88 -8.71 -26.82
C GLY A 500 -24.05 -8.15 -25.41
N PHE A 501 -25.28 -8.21 -24.89
CA PHE A 501 -25.59 -7.84 -23.51
C PHE A 501 -24.90 -8.77 -22.50
N VAL A 502 -24.81 -10.04 -22.85
CA VAL A 502 -24.03 -11.05 -22.10
C VAL A 502 -22.90 -11.53 -23.00
N ARG A 503 -21.68 -11.39 -22.53
CA ARG A 503 -20.47 -11.78 -23.25
C ARG A 503 -19.74 -12.84 -22.46
N PRO A 504 -19.92 -14.12 -22.78
CA PRO A 504 -19.17 -15.18 -22.11
C PRO A 504 -17.69 -15.16 -22.47
N PHE A 505 -16.86 -15.56 -21.53
CA PHE A 505 -15.43 -15.78 -21.73
C PHE A 505 -14.98 -17.03 -21.00
N GLY A 506 -13.88 -17.59 -21.40
CA GLY A 506 -13.24 -18.72 -20.74
C GLY A 506 -11.76 -18.78 -21.06
N SER A 507 -11.00 -19.27 -20.12
CA SER A 507 -9.56 -19.48 -20.25
C SER A 507 -9.16 -20.77 -19.56
N GLY A 508 -8.04 -21.35 -20.00
CA GLY A 508 -7.40 -22.46 -19.34
C GLY A 508 -5.92 -22.43 -19.63
N ASP A 509 -5.14 -22.82 -18.66
CA ASP A 509 -3.72 -23.04 -18.79
C ASP A 509 -3.30 -24.36 -18.15
N PHE A 510 -2.24 -24.91 -18.64
CA PHE A 510 -1.56 -26.01 -17.99
C PHE A 510 -0.05 -25.78 -18.09
N ARG A 511 0.66 -26.19 -17.04
CA ARG A 511 2.10 -26.23 -16.99
C ARG A 511 2.52 -27.59 -16.46
N TYR A 512 3.40 -28.27 -17.16
CA TYR A 512 4.02 -29.49 -16.73
C TYR A 512 5.53 -29.32 -16.77
N THR A 513 6.20 -29.56 -15.67
CA THR A 513 7.65 -29.44 -15.55
C THR A 513 8.21 -30.76 -15.00
N ARG A 514 9.22 -31.28 -15.64
CA ARG A 514 10.01 -32.40 -15.19
C ARG A 514 11.45 -31.93 -14.99
N ILE A 515 11.99 -32.18 -13.80
CA ILE A 515 13.35 -31.85 -13.43
C ILE A 515 14.05 -33.15 -13.00
N ASP A 516 15.13 -33.48 -13.69
CA ASP A 516 16.02 -34.58 -13.32
C ASP A 516 17.29 -33.98 -12.73
N GLU A 517 17.51 -34.19 -11.45
CA GLU A 517 18.60 -33.59 -10.69
C GLU A 517 19.57 -34.69 -10.24
N THR A 518 20.86 -34.52 -10.55
CA THR A 518 21.91 -35.42 -10.08
C THR A 518 22.77 -34.69 -9.07
N SER A 519 22.82 -35.16 -7.83
CA SER A 519 23.70 -34.62 -6.80
C SER A 519 24.71 -35.67 -6.33
N ASP A 520 25.97 -35.27 -6.28
CA ASP A 520 27.03 -36.07 -5.67
C ASP A 520 26.97 -35.95 -4.15
N VAL A 521 26.72 -37.04 -3.46
CA VAL A 521 26.73 -37.09 -2.01
C VAL A 521 28.00 -37.84 -1.54
N ALA A 522 28.85 -37.14 -0.79
CA ALA A 522 29.97 -37.84 -0.12
C ALA A 522 29.42 -38.79 0.97
N GLY A 523 29.54 -40.04 0.76
CA GLY A 523 29.18 -41.08 1.71
C GLY A 523 30.09 -41.06 2.95
N ILE A 524 29.58 -41.54 4.08
CA ILE A 524 30.30 -41.64 5.35
C ILE A 524 31.61 -42.50 5.23
N ASP A 525 31.68 -43.32 4.22
CA ASP A 525 32.84 -44.19 3.91
C ASP A 525 33.77 -43.65 2.83
N GLY A 526 33.65 -42.36 2.43
CA GLY A 526 34.51 -41.77 1.42
C GLY A 526 34.23 -42.16 -0.03
N GLY A 527 33.13 -42.86 -0.30
CA GLY A 527 32.62 -43.10 -1.64
C GLY A 527 31.72 -41.95 -2.11
N VAL A 528 31.88 -41.50 -3.35
CA VAL A 528 30.95 -40.54 -3.97
C VAL A 528 29.80 -41.35 -4.58
N GLY A 529 28.60 -41.18 -4.09
CA GLY A 529 27.39 -41.72 -4.64
C GLY A 529 26.56 -40.62 -5.32
N ALA A 530 26.13 -40.89 -6.55
CA ALA A 530 25.21 -39.94 -7.22
C ALA A 530 23.76 -40.25 -6.79
N ILE A 531 23.07 -39.19 -6.34
CA ILE A 531 21.64 -39.26 -6.05
C ILE A 531 20.91 -38.65 -7.24
N HIS A 532 20.04 -39.42 -7.88
CA HIS A 532 19.11 -38.93 -8.88
C HIS A 532 17.77 -38.58 -8.24
N ASN A 533 17.38 -37.31 -8.32
CA ASN A 533 16.08 -36.85 -7.91
C ASN A 533 15.25 -36.43 -9.14
N GLU A 534 14.08 -37.00 -9.28
CA GLU A 534 13.10 -36.58 -10.27
C GLU A 534 12.00 -35.76 -9.59
N VAL A 535 11.81 -34.51 -10.00
CA VAL A 535 10.71 -33.67 -9.56
C VAL A 535 9.73 -33.48 -10.72
N LEU A 536 8.51 -33.91 -10.49
CA LEU A 536 7.39 -33.71 -11.41
C LEU A 536 6.45 -32.66 -10.84
N TYR A 537 6.22 -31.60 -11.59
CA TYR A 537 5.35 -30.52 -11.22
C TYR A 537 4.30 -30.29 -12.29
N GLY A 538 3.03 -30.29 -11.90
CA GLY A 538 1.92 -30.00 -12.79
C GLY A 538 0.99 -28.94 -12.17
N LYS A 539 0.72 -27.88 -12.92
CA LYS A 539 -0.27 -26.85 -12.57
C LYS A 539 -1.25 -26.74 -13.72
N SER A 540 -2.54 -26.73 -13.40
CA SER A 540 -3.57 -26.42 -14.38
C SER A 540 -4.61 -25.50 -13.76
N THR A 541 -4.99 -24.46 -14.48
CA THR A 541 -6.09 -23.57 -14.10
C THR A 541 -7.06 -23.47 -15.25
N GLY A 542 -8.33 -23.31 -14.94
CA GLY A 542 -9.37 -23.10 -15.93
C GLY A 542 -10.46 -22.20 -15.33
N GLY A 543 -10.96 -21.27 -16.11
CA GLY A 543 -11.98 -20.35 -15.66
C GLY A 543 -12.96 -20.02 -16.77
N PHE A 544 -14.16 -19.71 -16.38
CA PHE A 544 -15.19 -19.16 -17.27
C PHE A 544 -15.91 -18.00 -16.58
N GLY A 545 -16.57 -17.17 -17.36
CA GLY A 545 -17.32 -16.08 -16.82
C GLY A 545 -18.19 -15.39 -17.86
N MET A 546 -18.87 -14.35 -17.44
CA MET A 546 -19.74 -13.55 -18.29
C MET A 546 -19.56 -12.08 -17.98
N TYR A 547 -19.35 -11.28 -19.02
CA TYR A 547 -19.49 -9.84 -18.93
C TYR A 547 -20.94 -9.44 -19.20
N PHE A 548 -21.39 -8.48 -18.43
CA PHE A 548 -22.65 -7.78 -18.62
C PHE A 548 -22.38 -6.32 -18.99
N ASP A 549 -23.38 -5.61 -19.46
CA ASP A 549 -23.23 -4.20 -19.87
C ASP A 549 -22.65 -3.29 -18.75
N LYS A 550 -22.87 -3.65 -17.47
CA LYS A 550 -22.43 -2.88 -16.31
C LYS A 550 -21.66 -3.70 -15.26
N GLY A 551 -21.18 -4.86 -15.62
CA GLY A 551 -20.47 -5.70 -14.69
C GLY A 551 -20.04 -7.04 -15.27
N PHE A 552 -19.52 -7.92 -14.44
CA PHE A 552 -19.10 -9.27 -14.82
C PHE A 552 -19.32 -10.28 -13.70
N LEU A 553 -19.38 -11.56 -14.06
CA LEU A 553 -19.29 -12.71 -13.18
C LEU A 553 -18.21 -13.63 -13.73
N ARG A 554 -17.27 -14.02 -12.91
CA ARG A 554 -16.19 -14.95 -13.25
C ARG A 554 -16.12 -16.06 -12.22
N GLU A 555 -15.96 -17.28 -12.68
CA GLU A 555 -15.62 -18.43 -11.86
C GLU A 555 -14.39 -19.11 -12.43
N SER A 556 -13.45 -19.51 -11.57
CA SER A 556 -12.28 -20.25 -11.96
C SER A 556 -11.99 -21.38 -10.97
N ALA A 557 -11.47 -22.46 -11.47
CA ALA A 557 -10.99 -23.56 -10.68
C ALA A 557 -9.58 -23.92 -11.14
N GLY A 558 -8.70 -24.14 -10.18
CA GLY A 558 -7.31 -24.49 -10.44
C GLY A 558 -6.93 -25.75 -9.67
N GLY A 559 -5.90 -26.43 -10.16
CA GLY A 559 -5.30 -27.56 -9.49
C GLY A 559 -3.80 -27.59 -9.70
N ARG A 560 -3.09 -28.09 -8.72
CA ARG A 560 -1.66 -28.30 -8.73
C ARG A 560 -1.32 -29.67 -8.19
N ILE A 561 -0.35 -30.33 -8.83
CA ILE A 561 0.23 -31.58 -8.36
C ILE A 561 1.75 -31.43 -8.45
N ALA A 562 2.44 -31.55 -7.32
CA ALA A 562 3.88 -31.64 -7.27
C ALA A 562 4.27 -32.96 -6.59
N CYS A 563 5.17 -33.70 -7.24
CA CYS A 563 5.66 -34.97 -6.74
C CYS A 563 7.19 -34.97 -6.82
N ARG A 564 7.86 -35.40 -5.77
CA ARG A 564 9.33 -35.57 -5.76
C ARG A 564 9.66 -37.05 -5.62
N ARG A 565 10.56 -37.58 -6.48
CA ARG A 565 11.04 -38.94 -6.45
C ARG A 565 12.56 -38.95 -6.29
N GLY A 566 13.06 -39.65 -5.27
CA GLY A 566 14.49 -39.87 -5.11
C GLY A 566 14.83 -41.32 -5.45
N ASP A 567 15.88 -41.55 -6.22
CA ASP A 567 16.30 -42.86 -6.69
C ASP A 567 17.67 -43.21 -6.10
N THR A 568 17.76 -43.55 -4.82
CA THR A 568 19.00 -44.14 -4.29
C THR A 568 18.83 -45.43 -3.53
N TYR A 569 17.70 -45.77 -2.99
CA TYR A 569 17.43 -47.06 -2.29
C TYR A 569 15.92 -47.35 -2.18
N GLY A 570 15.24 -47.39 -3.28
CA GLY A 570 13.84 -47.79 -3.30
C GLY A 570 12.90 -46.76 -3.89
N ASN A 571 12.01 -47.24 -4.75
CA ASN A 571 11.00 -46.48 -5.49
C ASN A 571 9.92 -45.83 -4.62
N GLU A 572 10.27 -45.08 -3.57
CA GLU A 572 9.27 -44.38 -2.76
C GLU A 572 9.18 -42.91 -3.13
N TRP A 573 7.96 -42.47 -3.42
CA TRP A 573 7.62 -41.05 -3.61
C TRP A 573 7.76 -40.33 -2.28
N ALA A 574 8.72 -39.43 -2.18
CA ALA A 574 9.09 -38.87 -0.89
C ALA A 574 8.12 -37.78 -0.40
N ASP A 575 7.43 -37.05 -1.24
CA ASP A 575 6.38 -36.11 -0.83
C ASP A 575 5.55 -35.70 -2.05
N SER A 576 4.26 -35.99 -2.03
CA SER A 576 3.33 -35.43 -3.01
C SER A 576 2.54 -34.26 -2.38
N LEU A 577 2.49 -33.17 -3.09
CA LEU A 577 1.70 -32.00 -2.72
C LEU A 577 0.62 -31.81 -3.77
N ARG A 578 -0.62 -31.70 -3.32
CA ARG A 578 -1.78 -31.44 -4.20
C ARG A 578 -2.51 -30.22 -3.66
N SER A 579 -2.79 -29.26 -4.51
CA SER A 579 -3.70 -28.16 -4.18
C SER A 579 -4.87 -28.11 -5.15
N ALA A 580 -6.01 -27.70 -4.63
CA ALA A 580 -7.19 -27.39 -5.42
C ALA A 580 -7.69 -26.01 -5.00
N MET A 581 -7.84 -25.13 -5.97
CA MET A 581 -8.27 -23.75 -5.77
C MET A 581 -9.57 -23.50 -6.51
N TRP A 582 -10.45 -22.72 -5.90
CA TRP A 582 -11.64 -22.18 -6.54
C TRP A 582 -11.72 -20.70 -6.26
N LEU A 583 -11.97 -19.90 -7.29
CA LEU A 583 -12.12 -18.45 -7.23
C LEU A 583 -13.44 -18.06 -7.85
N GLN A 584 -14.20 -17.23 -7.15
CA GLN A 584 -15.40 -16.57 -7.66
C GLN A 584 -15.22 -15.06 -7.54
N GLU A 585 -15.48 -14.36 -8.61
CA GLU A 585 -15.42 -12.91 -8.69
C GLU A 585 -16.67 -12.37 -9.36
N ALA A 586 -17.30 -11.38 -8.76
CA ALA A 586 -18.45 -10.71 -9.33
C ALA A 586 -18.32 -9.19 -9.16
N ASN A 587 -18.55 -8.47 -10.23
CA ASN A 587 -18.65 -7.01 -10.23
C ASN A 587 -19.92 -6.62 -10.95
N TYR A 588 -20.76 -5.83 -10.29
CA TYR A 588 -22.00 -5.33 -10.87
C TYR A 588 -22.25 -3.89 -10.43
N GLY A 589 -22.58 -3.02 -11.37
CA GLY A 589 -22.92 -1.63 -11.10
C GLY A 589 -24.21 -1.21 -11.80
N ALA A 590 -25.14 -0.67 -11.04
CA ALA A 590 -26.37 -0.04 -11.53
C ALA A 590 -26.60 1.30 -10.82
N ARG A 591 -27.61 2.06 -11.22
CA ARG A 591 -27.89 3.39 -10.65
C ARG A 591 -28.07 3.39 -9.12
N TYR A 592 -28.72 2.35 -8.59
CA TYR A 592 -29.06 2.22 -7.17
C TYR A 592 -28.51 0.95 -6.52
N PHE A 593 -27.60 0.25 -7.20
CA PHE A 593 -27.02 -0.96 -6.66
C PHE A 593 -25.63 -1.20 -7.26
N SER A 594 -24.65 -1.45 -6.41
CA SER A 594 -23.34 -1.96 -6.80
C SER A 594 -22.97 -3.14 -5.93
N LEU A 595 -22.30 -4.10 -6.53
CA LEU A 595 -21.79 -5.29 -5.86
C LEU A 595 -20.40 -5.60 -6.38
N ASN A 596 -19.45 -5.69 -5.47
CA ASN A 596 -18.13 -6.26 -5.72
C ASN A 596 -17.97 -7.45 -4.78
N HIS A 597 -17.66 -8.59 -5.32
CA HIS A 597 -17.51 -9.83 -4.56
C HIS A 597 -16.31 -10.60 -5.06
N LEU A 598 -15.49 -11.05 -4.13
CA LEU A 598 -14.37 -11.97 -4.35
C LEU A 598 -14.45 -13.07 -3.29
N LEU A 599 -14.34 -14.32 -3.69
CA LEU A 599 -14.22 -15.46 -2.80
C LEU A 599 -13.23 -16.44 -3.39
N GLN A 600 -12.17 -16.73 -2.66
CA GLN A 600 -11.19 -17.76 -2.99
C GLN A 600 -11.18 -18.82 -1.88
N TYR A 601 -11.21 -20.07 -2.31
CA TYR A 601 -10.98 -21.22 -1.45
C TYR A 601 -9.82 -22.02 -2.02
N GLU A 602 -8.86 -22.37 -1.18
CA GLU A 602 -7.77 -23.26 -1.54
C GLU A 602 -7.64 -24.39 -0.51
N ARG A 603 -7.47 -25.59 -1.00
CA ARG A 603 -7.17 -26.77 -0.19
C ARG A 603 -5.84 -27.34 -0.61
N ILE A 604 -4.94 -27.47 0.33
CA ILE A 604 -3.61 -28.04 0.15
C ILE A 604 -3.58 -29.37 0.91
N ALA A 605 -3.22 -30.43 0.24
CA ALA A 605 -3.02 -31.75 0.83
C ALA A 605 -1.59 -32.20 0.60
N ARG A 606 -0.94 -32.64 1.66
CA ARG A 606 0.39 -33.28 1.64
C ARG A 606 0.22 -34.71 2.09
N ASP A 607 0.99 -35.65 1.52
CA ASP A 607 0.88 -37.07 1.88
C ASP A 607 1.26 -37.35 3.34
N SER A 608 2.04 -36.43 3.97
CA SER A 608 2.55 -36.58 5.33
C SER A 608 1.82 -35.76 6.41
N SER A 609 0.82 -34.94 6.06
CA SER A 609 0.11 -34.07 7.02
C SER A 609 -1.38 -33.95 6.74
N GLU A 610 -2.16 -33.58 7.76
CA GLU A 610 -3.55 -33.14 7.56
C GLU A 610 -3.60 -31.96 6.59
N GLY A 611 -4.52 -31.99 5.64
CA GLY A 611 -4.65 -30.97 4.63
C GLY A 611 -5.01 -29.60 5.23
N GLU A 612 -4.40 -28.56 4.71
CA GLU A 612 -4.65 -27.17 5.08
C GLU A 612 -5.73 -26.58 4.16
N ASN A 613 -6.63 -25.79 4.74
CA ASN A 613 -7.65 -25.07 3.98
C ASN A 613 -7.48 -23.57 4.25
N SER A 614 -7.52 -22.79 3.20
CA SER A 614 -7.48 -21.33 3.28
C SER A 614 -8.66 -20.69 2.58
N TRP A 615 -9.10 -19.55 3.11
CA TRP A 615 -10.20 -18.77 2.57
C TRP A 615 -9.80 -17.31 2.52
N VAL A 616 -10.13 -16.67 1.42
CA VAL A 616 -10.13 -15.21 1.30
C VAL A 616 -11.47 -14.80 0.74
N GLY A 617 -12.11 -13.83 1.35
CA GLY A 617 -13.40 -13.32 0.88
C GLY A 617 -13.50 -11.82 1.09
N GLU A 618 -14.04 -11.14 0.11
CA GLU A 618 -14.39 -9.73 0.16
C GLU A 618 -15.75 -9.52 -0.52
N LEU A 619 -16.62 -8.82 0.16
CA LEU A 619 -17.90 -8.38 -0.40
C LEU A 619 -18.09 -6.91 -0.06
N ASN A 620 -18.32 -6.10 -1.06
CA ASN A 620 -18.74 -4.71 -0.92
C ASN A 620 -20.01 -4.50 -1.74
N SER A 621 -21.10 -4.16 -1.09
CA SER A 621 -22.37 -3.91 -1.72
C SER A 621 -22.94 -2.58 -1.27
N ARG A 622 -23.32 -1.74 -2.18
CA ARG A 622 -24.05 -0.50 -1.91
C ARG A 622 -25.42 -0.55 -2.57
N MET A 623 -26.43 -0.15 -1.85
CA MET A 623 -27.80 -0.09 -2.36
C MET A 623 -28.45 1.25 -2.02
N GLY A 624 -29.36 1.68 -2.89
CA GLY A 624 -30.16 2.89 -2.66
C GLY A 624 -29.51 4.17 -3.18
N GLY A 625 -30.05 5.29 -2.76
CA GLY A 625 -29.63 6.66 -3.05
C GLY A 625 -30.56 7.65 -2.40
N ASP A 626 -30.09 8.88 -2.19
CA ASP A 626 -30.85 9.94 -1.52
C ASP A 626 -32.15 10.26 -2.26
N GLU A 627 -32.17 10.11 -3.59
CA GLU A 627 -33.37 10.34 -4.42
C GLU A 627 -34.53 9.38 -4.09
N ILE A 628 -34.22 8.17 -3.64
CA ILE A 628 -35.23 7.17 -3.25
C ILE A 628 -35.43 7.10 -1.72
N GLY A 629 -34.72 7.94 -0.99
CA GLY A 629 -34.81 8.02 0.46
C GLY A 629 -34.34 6.76 1.21
N MET A 630 -33.48 5.97 0.60
CA MET A 630 -32.96 4.75 1.17
C MET A 630 -31.49 4.57 0.76
N THR A 631 -30.61 4.37 1.72
CA THR A 631 -29.21 4.04 1.46
C THR A 631 -28.80 2.87 2.35
N GLY A 632 -28.00 1.96 1.80
CA GLY A 632 -27.45 0.84 2.53
C GLY A 632 -26.09 0.44 2.00
N ASN A 633 -25.24 -0.06 2.89
CA ASN A 633 -23.94 -0.60 2.57
C ASN A 633 -23.75 -1.93 3.33
N VAL A 634 -23.20 -2.92 2.66
CA VAL A 634 -22.80 -4.19 3.27
C VAL A 634 -21.36 -4.45 2.88
N THR A 635 -20.52 -4.65 3.87
CA THR A 635 -19.13 -5.03 3.69
C THR A 635 -18.85 -6.35 4.42
N TYR A 636 -17.99 -7.16 3.85
CA TYR A 636 -17.55 -8.41 4.45
C TYR A 636 -16.13 -8.70 3.97
N LYS A 637 -15.26 -9.09 4.88
CA LYS A 637 -13.87 -9.44 4.58
C LYS A 637 -13.44 -10.59 5.47
N ILE A 638 -12.75 -11.56 4.89
CA ILE A 638 -12.04 -12.63 5.60
C ILE A 638 -10.70 -12.88 4.91
N GLY A 639 -9.69 -13.24 5.69
CA GLY A 639 -8.35 -13.54 5.16
C GLY A 639 -7.35 -13.81 6.27
N LEU A 640 -6.12 -14.06 5.86
CA LEU A 640 -4.96 -14.08 6.73
C LEU A 640 -4.19 -12.77 6.55
N THR A 641 -3.68 -12.24 7.63
CA THR A 641 -2.86 -11.03 7.67
C THR A 641 -1.64 -11.28 8.53
N GLU A 642 -0.48 -10.86 8.08
CA GLU A 642 0.72 -10.85 8.92
C GLU A 642 0.81 -9.49 9.61
N GLU A 643 0.64 -9.50 10.94
CA GLU A 643 0.73 -8.28 11.75
C GLU A 643 2.06 -8.21 12.47
N GLN A 644 2.74 -7.08 12.30
CA GLN A 644 3.84 -6.71 13.19
C GLN A 644 3.27 -6.04 14.43
N ILE A 645 3.64 -6.56 15.60
CA ILE A 645 3.14 -6.01 16.86
C ILE A 645 3.99 -4.80 17.23
N TYR A 646 3.42 -3.61 17.02
CA TYR A 646 3.96 -2.37 17.56
C TYR A 646 3.29 -2.09 18.90
N THR A 647 4.08 -1.63 19.86
CA THR A 647 3.57 -1.21 21.15
C THR A 647 3.77 0.30 21.28
N ALA A 648 2.70 1.04 21.53
CA ALA A 648 2.80 2.44 21.87
C ALA A 648 3.63 2.61 23.14
N VAL A 649 4.61 3.50 23.09
CA VAL A 649 5.48 3.82 24.23
C VAL A 649 4.95 5.09 24.89
N TYR A 650 4.76 5.01 26.18
CA TYR A 650 4.26 6.13 26.97
C TYR A 650 5.29 6.52 28.01
N LYS A 651 5.51 7.82 28.16
CA LYS A 651 6.40 8.40 29.15
C LYS A 651 5.59 8.92 30.32
N ALA A 652 5.96 8.49 31.53
CA ALA A 652 5.34 8.99 32.75
C ALA A 652 5.68 10.48 32.96
N VAL A 653 4.68 11.24 33.34
CA VAL A 653 4.76 12.66 33.73
C VAL A 653 4.24 12.85 35.15
N ALA A 654 4.19 14.06 35.67
CA ALA A 654 3.59 14.32 36.97
C ALA A 654 2.10 13.90 36.97
N PRO A 655 1.59 13.29 38.05
CA PRO A 655 0.20 12.84 38.10
C PRO A 655 -0.81 13.93 37.72
N GLY A 656 -1.75 13.55 36.82
CA GLY A 656 -2.79 14.47 36.36
C GLY A 656 -2.34 15.52 35.33
N THR A 657 -1.08 15.50 34.87
CA THR A 657 -0.57 16.51 33.92
C THR A 657 -0.39 15.96 32.49
N GLY A 658 -0.61 14.68 32.29
CA GLY A 658 -0.54 14.02 30.98
C GLY A 658 -1.88 14.00 30.25
N ASP A 659 -1.81 13.57 29.00
CA ASP A 659 -2.99 13.35 28.15
C ASP A 659 -3.26 11.85 27.90
N VAL A 660 -2.56 10.97 28.62
CA VAL A 660 -2.73 9.52 28.58
C VAL A 660 -2.81 8.97 30.00
N ARG A 661 -3.78 8.09 30.25
CA ARG A 661 -3.97 7.44 31.54
C ARG A 661 -3.89 5.92 31.40
N TYR A 662 -3.21 5.26 32.32
CA TYR A 662 -3.20 3.80 32.41
C TYR A 662 -4.43 3.29 33.19
N ASP A 663 -5.22 2.44 32.55
CA ASP A 663 -6.32 1.73 33.17
C ASP A 663 -5.83 0.37 33.69
N SER A 664 -5.81 0.23 35.00
CA SER A 664 -5.35 -0.99 35.67
C SER A 664 -6.32 -2.17 35.54
N LEU A 665 -7.59 -1.94 35.24
CA LEU A 665 -8.59 -3.00 35.05
C LEU A 665 -8.39 -3.71 33.71
N THR A 666 -8.19 -2.95 32.65
CA THR A 666 -8.01 -3.48 31.30
C THR A 666 -6.55 -3.68 30.95
N GLY A 667 -5.62 -3.09 31.73
CA GLY A 667 -4.19 -3.10 31.41
C GLY A 667 -3.86 -2.31 30.15
N THR A 668 -4.67 -1.33 29.78
CA THR A 668 -4.51 -0.51 28.58
C THR A 668 -4.27 0.96 28.92
N PHE A 669 -3.74 1.71 27.95
CA PHE A 669 -3.61 3.14 28.04
C PHE A 669 -4.80 3.82 27.35
N ILE A 670 -5.42 4.78 28.00
CA ILE A 670 -6.52 5.60 27.50
C ILE A 670 -5.94 6.95 27.09
N GLU A 671 -6.00 7.27 25.81
CA GLU A 671 -5.50 8.53 25.24
C GLU A 671 -6.59 9.62 25.21
N GLY A 672 -6.15 10.87 25.08
CA GLY A 672 -7.06 12.01 24.94
C GLY A 672 -7.73 12.45 26.23
N VAL A 673 -7.21 12.04 27.36
CA VAL A 673 -7.66 12.51 28.69
C VAL A 673 -7.00 13.85 29.03
N ASP A 674 -7.61 14.61 29.93
CA ASP A 674 -7.04 15.87 30.42
C ASP A 674 -6.53 15.77 31.89
N ASN A 675 -6.33 14.54 32.38
CA ASN A 675 -5.85 14.22 33.71
C ASN A 675 -5.01 12.94 33.75
N GLY A 676 -4.30 12.66 32.69
CA GLY A 676 -3.45 11.47 32.60
C GLY A 676 -2.13 11.60 33.37
N ASP A 677 -1.49 10.47 33.57
CA ASP A 677 -0.19 10.36 34.23
C ASP A 677 0.93 10.05 33.23
N PHE A 678 0.58 9.98 31.96
CA PHE A 678 1.50 9.67 30.86
C PHE A 678 1.26 10.60 29.67
N VAL A 679 2.29 10.71 28.83
CA VAL A 679 2.21 11.31 27.49
C VAL A 679 2.70 10.29 26.47
N TYR A 680 2.17 10.33 25.27
CA TYR A 680 2.61 9.48 24.19
C TYR A 680 4.02 9.87 23.73
N ASP A 681 4.95 8.90 23.69
CA ASP A 681 6.38 9.10 23.36
C ASP A 681 6.78 8.45 22.02
N GLY A 682 5.86 7.75 21.37
CA GLY A 682 6.09 7.13 20.07
C GLY A 682 5.69 5.66 20.01
N MET A 683 5.97 5.01 18.88
CA MET A 683 5.79 3.56 18.70
C MET A 683 7.11 2.83 18.94
N GLY A 684 7.12 1.91 19.86
CA GLY A 684 8.21 0.97 20.07
C GLY A 684 7.90 -0.36 19.40
N ARG A 685 8.91 -0.97 18.75
CA ARG A 685 8.81 -2.34 18.26
C ARG A 685 8.91 -3.31 19.42
N ASN A 686 8.04 -4.31 19.44
CA ASN A 686 8.19 -5.42 20.35
C ASN A 686 9.10 -6.49 19.71
N ASP A 687 10.42 -6.33 19.85
CA ASP A 687 11.41 -7.27 19.29
C ASP A 687 11.34 -8.69 19.87
N SER A 688 10.59 -8.89 20.94
CA SER A 688 10.42 -10.21 21.56
C SER A 688 9.33 -11.06 20.89
N VAL A 689 8.47 -10.43 20.07
CA VAL A 689 7.40 -11.11 19.33
C VAL A 689 7.56 -10.74 17.87
N GLY A 690 8.01 -11.69 17.05
CA GLY A 690 8.07 -11.50 15.58
C GLY A 690 6.69 -11.24 14.98
N ALA A 691 6.64 -11.01 13.68
CA ALA A 691 5.38 -10.91 12.96
C ALA A 691 4.52 -12.18 13.17
N VAL A 692 3.26 -11.98 13.51
CA VAL A 692 2.32 -13.06 13.81
C VAL A 692 1.29 -13.13 12.71
N LEU A 693 1.13 -14.32 12.12
CA LEU A 693 0.05 -14.56 11.18
C LEU A 693 -1.27 -14.66 11.93
N SER A 694 -2.18 -13.76 11.67
CA SER A 694 -3.54 -13.75 12.22
C SER A 694 -4.59 -14.07 11.16
N SER A 695 -5.68 -14.68 11.59
CA SER A 695 -6.87 -14.85 10.74
C SER A 695 -7.88 -13.79 11.09
N ASP A 696 -8.17 -12.90 10.14
CA ASP A 696 -9.02 -11.74 10.34
C ASP A 696 -10.35 -11.87 9.62
N ALA A 697 -11.41 -11.44 10.28
CA ALA A 697 -12.74 -11.39 9.69
C ALA A 697 -13.48 -10.13 10.14
N SER A 698 -14.06 -9.41 9.19
CA SER A 698 -14.85 -8.22 9.45
C SER A 698 -16.18 -8.24 8.69
N PHE A 699 -17.18 -7.61 9.27
CA PHE A 699 -18.50 -7.42 8.69
C PHE A 699 -18.99 -6.01 9.02
N GLY A 700 -19.55 -5.33 8.04
CA GLY A 700 -20.19 -4.04 8.20
C GLY A 700 -21.55 -4.02 7.50
N PHE A 701 -22.52 -3.48 8.18
CA PHE A 701 -23.85 -3.22 7.65
C PHE A 701 -24.30 -1.84 8.11
N ASP A 702 -24.60 -0.96 7.18
CA ASP A 702 -25.17 0.37 7.44
C ASP A 702 -26.43 0.53 6.59
N PHE A 703 -27.48 1.01 7.21
CA PHE A 703 -28.76 1.24 6.55
C PHE A 703 -29.40 2.52 7.03
N ARG A 704 -29.89 3.36 6.12
CA ARG A 704 -30.71 4.53 6.40
C ARG A 704 -31.93 4.53 5.51
N TRP A 705 -33.06 4.89 6.09
CA TRP A 705 -34.33 4.96 5.40
C TRP A 705 -35.14 6.17 5.83
N ASN A 706 -35.53 6.99 4.86
CA ASN A 706 -36.48 8.09 5.04
C ASN A 706 -37.79 7.74 4.32
N PRO A 707 -38.83 7.32 5.05
CA PRO A 707 -40.13 6.97 4.46
C PRO A 707 -40.78 8.11 3.71
N GLY A 708 -40.56 9.35 4.15
CA GLY A 708 -41.10 10.54 3.49
C GLY A 708 -40.66 10.67 2.04
N VAL A 709 -39.41 10.41 1.78
CA VAL A 709 -38.83 10.44 0.44
C VAL A 709 -39.25 9.19 -0.35
N SER A 710 -39.02 8.00 0.20
CA SER A 710 -39.23 6.74 -0.53
C SER A 710 -40.68 6.43 -0.84
N LEU A 711 -41.62 6.82 0.02
CA LEU A 711 -43.06 6.62 -0.19
C LEU A 711 -43.76 7.85 -0.75
N GLY A 712 -43.03 8.94 -1.00
CA GLY A 712 -43.62 10.20 -1.52
C GLY A 712 -44.64 10.84 -0.54
N VAL A 713 -44.45 10.64 0.75
CA VAL A 713 -45.36 11.16 1.80
C VAL A 713 -45.13 12.67 1.96
N LYS A 714 -46.15 13.46 1.65
CA LYS A 714 -46.07 14.92 1.68
C LYS A 714 -46.50 15.55 3.02
N ARG A 715 -47.14 14.82 3.90
CA ARG A 715 -47.65 15.29 5.18
C ARG A 715 -47.66 14.17 6.24
N GLY A 716 -47.51 14.55 7.54
CA GLY A 716 -47.54 13.62 8.65
C GLY A 716 -46.14 13.21 9.14
N ILE A 717 -46.08 12.53 10.26
CA ILE A 717 -44.85 12.18 11.00
C ILE A 717 -43.84 11.42 10.11
N LEU A 718 -44.31 10.51 9.27
CA LEU A 718 -43.46 9.70 8.37
C LEU A 718 -42.66 10.50 7.35
N ARG A 719 -43.03 11.75 7.08
CA ARG A 719 -42.29 12.64 6.19
C ARG A 719 -40.93 13.03 6.78
N ASP A 720 -40.92 13.23 8.09
CA ASP A 720 -39.85 13.91 8.79
C ASP A 720 -39.07 12.92 9.68
N VAL A 721 -39.34 11.61 9.54
CA VAL A 721 -38.65 10.55 10.28
C VAL A 721 -37.58 9.88 9.41
N THR A 722 -36.42 9.66 10.00
CA THR A 722 -35.34 8.84 9.45
C THR A 722 -35.06 7.66 10.37
N PHE A 723 -34.99 6.48 9.82
CA PHE A 723 -34.55 5.28 10.49
C PHE A 723 -33.14 4.92 10.04
N GLY A 724 -32.29 4.51 10.99
CA GLY A 724 -30.97 4.03 10.73
C GLY A 724 -30.68 2.76 11.53
N ALA A 725 -29.80 1.92 10.98
CA ALA A 725 -29.23 0.80 11.69
C ALA A 725 -27.79 0.58 11.19
N SER A 726 -26.86 0.43 12.09
CA SER A 726 -25.51 0.00 11.80
C SER A 726 -25.14 -1.23 12.61
N TRP A 727 -24.37 -2.10 12.02
CA TRP A 727 -23.87 -3.31 12.66
C TRP A 727 -22.49 -3.61 12.09
N ASN A 728 -21.46 -3.41 12.90
CA ASN A 728 -20.09 -3.62 12.52
C ASN A 728 -19.46 -4.64 13.46
N GLY A 729 -18.81 -5.64 12.92
CA GLY A 729 -18.11 -6.66 13.69
C GLY A 729 -16.76 -6.99 13.06
N GLU A 730 -15.74 -7.03 13.87
CA GLU A 730 -14.39 -7.44 13.48
C GLU A 730 -13.81 -8.37 14.54
N GLY A 731 -12.96 -9.29 14.10
CA GLY A 731 -12.26 -10.19 15.01
C GLY A 731 -11.06 -10.80 14.36
N SER A 732 -10.04 -11.03 15.17
CA SER A 732 -8.80 -11.68 14.76
C SER A 732 -8.49 -12.89 15.64
N ASP A 733 -7.82 -13.88 15.07
CA ASP A 733 -7.38 -15.08 15.76
C ASP A 733 -5.92 -15.39 15.44
N THR A 734 -5.04 -15.24 16.40
CA THR A 734 -3.61 -15.51 16.31
C THR A 734 -3.23 -16.93 16.76
N THR A 735 -4.20 -17.78 17.12
CA THR A 735 -3.95 -19.15 17.61
C THR A 735 -3.84 -20.18 16.49
N GLY A 736 -3.83 -19.74 15.23
CA GLY A 736 -3.79 -20.60 14.05
C GLY A 736 -5.16 -21.16 13.63
N ARG A 737 -6.24 -20.66 14.19
CA ARG A 737 -7.60 -21.00 13.75
C ARG A 737 -8.01 -20.09 12.61
N THR A 738 -8.53 -20.65 11.56
CA THR A 738 -9.11 -19.85 10.47
C THR A 738 -10.50 -19.38 10.86
N LEU A 739 -10.71 -18.06 10.83
CA LEU A 739 -12.04 -17.46 10.96
C LEU A 739 -12.75 -17.53 9.61
N TYR A 740 -13.85 -18.26 9.54
CA TYR A 740 -14.68 -18.38 8.33
C TYR A 740 -15.78 -17.30 8.27
N PHE A 741 -16.14 -16.77 9.43
CA PHE A 741 -17.16 -15.73 9.56
C PHE A 741 -16.73 -14.72 10.62
N PRO A 742 -16.99 -13.42 10.39
CA PRO A 742 -16.75 -12.41 11.39
C PRO A 742 -17.60 -12.67 12.64
N PRO A 743 -17.14 -12.21 13.80
CA PRO A 743 -17.96 -12.29 15.01
C PRO A 743 -19.16 -11.35 14.86
N VAL A 744 -20.35 -11.91 14.70
CA VAL A 744 -21.61 -11.16 14.64
C VAL A 744 -22.40 -11.23 15.95
N THR A 745 -21.88 -11.94 16.96
CA THR A 745 -22.47 -12.06 18.29
C THR A 745 -21.39 -12.06 19.36
N ALA A 746 -21.70 -11.64 20.56
CA ALA A 746 -20.81 -11.69 21.72
C ALA A 746 -20.21 -13.10 21.94
N ALA A 747 -21.02 -14.16 21.76
CA ALA A 747 -20.56 -15.53 21.91
C ALA A 747 -19.54 -15.94 20.84
N ALA A 748 -19.62 -15.41 19.62
CA ALA A 748 -18.64 -15.60 18.57
C ALA A 748 -17.35 -14.82 18.88
N LEU A 749 -17.48 -13.57 19.32
CA LEU A 749 -16.35 -12.73 19.70
C LEU A 749 -15.54 -13.31 20.87
N ARG A 750 -16.19 -13.92 21.86
CA ARG A 750 -15.49 -14.59 22.97
C ARG A 750 -14.54 -15.71 22.51
N ARG A 751 -14.76 -16.27 21.31
CA ARG A 751 -13.92 -17.36 20.74
C ARG A 751 -12.73 -16.86 19.91
N THR A 752 -12.69 -15.57 19.56
CA THR A 752 -11.56 -14.96 18.87
C THR A 752 -10.47 -14.56 19.88
N THR A 753 -9.28 -14.21 19.39
CA THR A 753 -8.21 -13.64 20.25
C THR A 753 -8.54 -12.21 20.63
N SER A 754 -8.96 -11.40 19.68
CA SER A 754 -9.39 -10.01 19.87
C SER A 754 -10.51 -9.67 18.88
N GLY A 755 -11.18 -8.54 19.11
CA GLY A 755 -12.18 -8.02 18.19
C GLY A 755 -13.19 -7.13 18.87
N ARG A 756 -14.08 -6.55 18.04
CA ARG A 756 -15.12 -5.64 18.48
C ARG A 756 -16.41 -5.81 17.68
N ILE A 757 -17.54 -5.66 18.31
CA ILE A 757 -18.85 -5.61 17.66
C ILE A 757 -19.55 -4.35 18.12
N ASN A 758 -19.99 -3.51 17.19
CA ASN A 758 -20.80 -2.34 17.43
C ASN A 758 -22.13 -2.49 16.70
N MET A 759 -23.22 -2.29 17.42
CA MET A 759 -24.57 -2.23 16.88
C MET A 759 -25.20 -0.91 17.31
N GLU A 760 -25.78 -0.19 16.39
CA GLU A 760 -26.44 1.07 16.68
C GLU A 760 -27.73 1.16 15.86
N GLY A 761 -28.79 1.56 16.50
CA GLY A 761 -30.05 1.96 15.89
C GLY A 761 -30.18 3.47 15.88
N LEU A 762 -30.96 4.00 14.97
CA LEU A 762 -31.29 5.42 14.91
C LEU A 762 -32.77 5.57 14.54
N VAL A 763 -33.49 6.35 15.34
CA VAL A 763 -34.82 6.88 14.99
C VAL A 763 -34.75 8.39 15.22
N GLU A 764 -34.67 9.13 14.13
CA GLU A 764 -34.58 10.58 14.14
C GLU A 764 -35.85 11.21 13.56
N TRP A 765 -36.39 12.18 14.28
CA TRP A 765 -37.56 12.93 13.85
C TRP A 765 -37.29 14.42 13.95
N GLU A 766 -37.33 15.09 12.82
CA GLU A 766 -37.18 16.53 12.72
C GLU A 766 -38.48 17.16 12.24
N HIS A 767 -39.21 17.85 13.12
CA HIS A 767 -40.44 18.51 12.73
C HIS A 767 -40.20 19.96 12.27
N PRO A 768 -40.91 20.43 11.24
CA PRO A 768 -40.75 21.80 10.74
C PRO A 768 -41.06 22.93 11.79
N SER A 769 -41.71 22.59 12.89
CA SER A 769 -41.88 23.52 14.01
C SER A 769 -40.64 23.76 14.88
N GLY A 770 -39.51 23.10 14.55
CA GLY A 770 -38.26 23.21 15.28
C GLY A 770 -38.07 22.21 16.42
N VAL A 771 -38.95 21.20 16.52
CA VAL A 771 -38.76 20.09 17.48
C VAL A 771 -37.93 18.99 16.78
N SER A 772 -36.90 18.50 17.45
CA SER A 772 -36.13 17.33 17.09
C SER A 772 -36.11 16.29 18.18
N LEU A 773 -36.15 15.04 17.81
CA LEU A 773 -36.02 13.89 18.69
C LEU A 773 -35.17 12.84 17.99
N ALA A 774 -34.10 12.41 18.62
CA ALA A 774 -33.31 11.27 18.17
C ALA A 774 -33.26 10.22 19.30
N TYR A 775 -33.42 8.96 18.92
CA TYR A 775 -33.21 7.83 19.82
C TYR A 775 -32.20 6.89 19.19
N LYS A 776 -31.13 6.61 19.91
CA LYS A 776 -29.99 5.81 19.50
C LYS A 776 -29.74 4.67 20.47
N PRO A 777 -30.38 3.50 20.29
CA PRO A 777 -30.02 2.31 21.04
C PRO A 777 -28.69 1.74 20.50
N GLY A 778 -27.78 1.36 21.39
CA GLY A 778 -26.48 0.82 21.06
C GLY A 778 -26.15 -0.45 21.82
N ALA A 779 -25.27 -1.28 21.26
CA ALA A 779 -24.62 -2.37 21.95
C ALA A 779 -23.19 -2.52 21.42
N THR A 780 -22.22 -2.50 22.31
CA THR A 780 -20.82 -2.71 22.01
C THR A 780 -20.29 -3.90 22.78
N PHE A 781 -19.58 -4.77 22.10
CA PHE A 781 -18.85 -5.88 22.68
C PHE A 781 -17.40 -5.76 22.24
N GLU A 782 -16.48 -5.76 23.17
CA GLU A 782 -15.04 -5.69 22.87
C GLU A 782 -14.28 -6.78 23.59
N LYS A 783 -13.37 -7.43 22.89
CA LYS A 783 -12.39 -8.35 23.42
C LYS A 783 -11.01 -7.91 22.99
N LYS A 784 -10.11 -7.75 23.92
CA LYS A 784 -8.74 -7.35 23.63
C LYS A 784 -7.77 -8.22 24.41
N LEU A 785 -6.67 -8.57 23.74
CA LEU A 785 -5.54 -9.21 24.36
C LEU A 785 -4.47 -8.14 24.58
N SER A 786 -4.29 -7.74 25.82
CA SER A 786 -3.24 -6.83 26.26
C SER A 786 -2.42 -7.51 27.35
N SER A 787 -1.79 -6.77 28.26
CA SER A 787 -1.21 -7.34 29.49
C SER A 787 -2.23 -8.12 30.32
N VAL A 788 -3.51 -7.71 30.23
CA VAL A 788 -4.68 -8.40 30.79
C VAL A 788 -5.68 -8.65 29.66
N SER A 789 -6.12 -9.90 29.48
CA SER A 789 -7.19 -10.19 28.53
C SER A 789 -8.53 -9.77 29.15
N TYR A 790 -9.29 -8.92 28.45
CA TYR A 790 -10.59 -8.50 28.91
C TYR A 790 -11.70 -8.71 27.87
N PHE A 791 -12.93 -8.75 28.38
CA PHE A 791 -14.16 -8.74 27.58
C PHE A 791 -15.11 -7.73 28.17
N GLU A 792 -15.49 -6.73 27.39
CA GLU A 792 -16.39 -5.64 27.78
C GLU A 792 -17.70 -5.73 27.00
N THR A 793 -18.78 -5.45 27.67
CA THR A 793 -20.12 -5.39 27.09
C THR A 793 -20.75 -4.09 27.52
N VAL A 794 -21.17 -3.25 26.58
CA VAL A 794 -21.84 -1.98 26.83
C VAL A 794 -23.20 -1.98 26.12
N TYR A 795 -24.28 -1.79 26.83
CA TYR A 795 -25.58 -1.49 26.24
C TYR A 795 -25.91 -0.03 26.49
N SER A 796 -26.22 0.71 25.44
CA SER A 796 -26.51 2.14 25.56
C SER A 796 -27.88 2.52 24.99
N HIS A 797 -28.52 3.49 25.61
CA HIS A 797 -29.73 4.13 25.13
C HIS A 797 -29.53 5.63 25.21
N GLU A 798 -29.38 6.29 24.08
CA GLU A 798 -29.25 7.73 24.01
C GLU A 798 -30.54 8.34 23.45
N ILE A 799 -31.06 9.34 24.13
CA ILE A 799 -32.22 10.12 23.70
C ILE A 799 -31.81 11.57 23.65
N GLU A 800 -31.77 12.15 22.46
CA GLU A 800 -31.53 13.56 22.25
C GLU A 800 -32.84 14.26 21.91
N THR A 801 -33.11 15.34 22.57
CA THR A 801 -34.30 16.17 22.28
C THR A 801 -33.87 17.60 22.08
N GLY A 802 -34.46 18.26 21.11
CA GLY A 802 -34.21 19.66 20.83
C GLY A 802 -35.48 20.41 20.46
N TYR A 803 -35.57 21.66 20.92
CA TYR A 803 -36.63 22.56 20.51
C TYR A 803 -36.07 23.93 20.19
N ARG A 804 -36.19 24.33 18.95
CA ARG A 804 -35.86 25.67 18.49
C ARG A 804 -37.10 26.55 18.62
N ILE A 805 -37.15 27.34 19.71
CA ILE A 805 -38.29 28.22 20.03
C ILE A 805 -38.42 29.30 18.94
N ASN A 806 -37.32 29.81 18.49
CA ASN A 806 -37.19 30.77 17.39
C ASN A 806 -35.74 30.69 16.87
N PRO A 807 -35.33 31.45 15.84
CA PRO A 807 -33.95 31.40 15.33
C PRO A 807 -32.87 31.63 16.39
N ASP A 808 -33.19 32.39 17.44
CA ASP A 808 -32.22 32.84 18.45
C ASP A 808 -32.22 31.96 19.71
N HIS A 809 -33.23 31.08 19.93
CA HIS A 809 -33.43 30.34 21.16
C HIS A 809 -33.56 28.85 20.89
N PHE A 810 -32.67 28.08 21.46
CA PHE A 810 -32.69 26.61 21.38
C PHE A 810 -32.59 26.01 22.79
N VAL A 811 -33.40 25.00 23.07
CA VAL A 811 -33.39 24.17 24.29
C VAL A 811 -33.09 22.74 23.82
N GLY A 812 -32.15 22.08 24.45
CA GLY A 812 -31.87 20.66 24.24
C GLY A 812 -31.70 19.91 25.53
N ALA A 813 -32.11 18.65 25.53
CA ALA A 813 -31.87 17.73 26.61
C ALA A 813 -31.41 16.39 26.04
N ASP A 814 -30.39 15.85 26.66
CA ASP A 814 -29.81 14.57 26.26
C ASP A 814 -29.88 13.64 27.47
N LEU A 815 -30.29 12.40 27.26
CA LEU A 815 -30.35 11.33 28.25
C LEU A 815 -29.57 10.14 27.72
N LEU A 816 -28.56 9.71 28.46
CA LEU A 816 -27.80 8.51 28.20
C LEU A 816 -28.01 7.52 29.35
N MET A 817 -28.29 6.30 29.02
CA MET A 817 -28.33 5.17 29.93
C MET A 817 -27.40 4.11 29.41
N GLU A 818 -26.46 3.66 30.23
CA GLU A 818 -25.53 2.59 29.89
C GLU A 818 -25.56 1.50 30.94
N ASP A 819 -25.45 0.27 30.49
CA ASP A 819 -25.32 -0.93 31.31
C ASP A 819 -24.07 -1.66 30.84
N ASP A 820 -23.05 -1.72 31.69
CA ASP A 820 -21.70 -2.16 31.34
C ASP A 820 -21.32 -3.38 32.19
N GLU A 821 -20.73 -4.37 31.52
CA GLU A 821 -20.08 -5.54 32.12
C GLU A 821 -18.64 -5.63 31.63
N LEU A 822 -17.69 -5.54 32.53
CA LEU A 822 -16.26 -5.72 32.20
C LEU A 822 -15.77 -7.00 32.90
N SER A 823 -15.35 -7.98 32.13
CA SER A 823 -14.73 -9.22 32.59
C SER A 823 -13.24 -9.22 32.25
N ALA A 824 -12.41 -8.96 33.23
CA ALA A 824 -10.95 -8.93 33.15
C ALA A 824 -10.32 -9.81 34.24
N LEU A 825 -9.44 -9.26 35.09
CA LEU A 825 -8.96 -9.94 36.30
C LEU A 825 -10.08 -10.15 37.36
N GLN A 826 -11.04 -9.25 37.35
CA GLN A 826 -12.29 -9.29 38.13
C GLN A 826 -13.46 -8.99 37.19
N ILE A 827 -14.65 -9.36 37.59
CA ILE A 827 -15.87 -9.04 36.86
C ILE A 827 -16.51 -7.82 37.53
N TRP A 828 -16.66 -6.77 36.74
CA TRP A 828 -17.28 -5.53 37.14
C TRP A 828 -18.59 -5.32 36.40
N ASN A 829 -19.62 -4.89 37.08
CA ASN A 829 -20.90 -4.50 36.49
C ASN A 829 -21.28 -3.13 36.99
N TRP A 830 -21.69 -2.25 36.09
CA TRP A 830 -22.14 -0.91 36.46
C TRP A 830 -23.20 -0.37 35.50
N ASN A 831 -23.97 0.55 36.04
CA ASN A 831 -24.97 1.31 35.29
C ASN A 831 -24.63 2.79 35.37
N ILE A 832 -24.80 3.50 34.26
CA ILE A 832 -24.61 4.93 34.15
C ILE A 832 -25.92 5.57 33.70
N TYR A 833 -26.32 6.59 34.39
CA TYR A 833 -27.40 7.50 34.00
C TYR A 833 -26.83 8.89 33.85
N ASP A 834 -26.90 9.47 32.67
CA ASP A 834 -26.34 10.77 32.34
C ASP A 834 -27.44 11.64 31.71
N VAL A 835 -27.75 12.75 32.34
CA VAL A 835 -28.76 13.70 31.88
C VAL A 835 -28.12 15.04 31.70
N SER A 836 -28.22 15.60 30.50
CA SER A 836 -27.79 16.97 30.23
C SER A 836 -28.95 17.85 29.79
N LEU A 837 -28.92 19.09 30.23
CA LEU A 837 -29.86 20.13 29.81
C LEU A 837 -29.04 21.33 29.31
N LYS A 838 -29.29 21.74 28.08
CA LYS A 838 -28.62 22.86 27.45
C LYS A 838 -29.62 23.88 26.94
N TYR A 839 -29.33 25.16 27.18
CA TYR A 839 -30.08 26.24 26.60
C TYR A 839 -29.12 27.14 25.84
N ARG A 840 -29.42 27.44 24.60
CA ARG A 840 -28.60 28.31 23.76
C ARG A 840 -29.40 29.54 23.37
N PHE A 841 -28.82 30.68 23.62
CA PHE A 841 -29.35 31.98 23.22
C PHE A 841 -28.33 32.66 22.28
N ASP A 842 -28.69 32.79 21.01
CA ASP A 842 -27.95 33.53 20.00
C ASP A 842 -28.41 34.99 20.02
N PHE A 843 -27.49 35.94 20.16
CA PHE A 843 -27.80 37.37 20.22
C PHE A 843 -26.77 38.18 19.44
N LEU A 844 -27.14 39.40 19.04
CA LEU A 844 -26.27 40.40 18.41
C LEU A 844 -25.14 39.86 17.54
N ASN A 845 -25.44 39.61 16.24
CA ASN A 845 -24.42 39.40 15.21
C ASN A 845 -23.46 38.22 15.46
N GLY A 846 -23.97 37.12 16.03
CA GLY A 846 -23.22 35.87 16.14
C GLY A 846 -22.69 35.57 17.53
N PHE A 847 -22.94 36.39 18.54
CA PHE A 847 -22.68 35.99 19.91
C PHE A 847 -23.74 35.03 20.42
N PHE A 848 -23.31 34.07 21.22
CA PHE A 848 -24.22 33.18 21.92
C PHE A 848 -23.77 32.92 23.36
N VAL A 849 -24.73 32.58 24.17
CA VAL A 849 -24.51 32.04 25.51
C VAL A 849 -25.23 30.71 25.63
N GLN A 850 -24.58 29.77 26.28
CA GLN A 850 -25.11 28.44 26.46
C GLN A 850 -24.77 27.94 27.84
N PRO A 851 -25.65 28.14 28.84
CA PRO A 851 -25.61 27.38 30.08
C PRO A 851 -25.93 25.92 29.83
N LEU A 852 -25.26 25.05 30.58
CA LEU A 852 -25.44 23.61 30.57
C LEU A 852 -25.46 23.14 32.03
N GLY A 853 -26.36 22.25 32.33
CA GLY A 853 -26.39 21.48 33.55
C GLY A 853 -26.34 20.01 33.21
N ARG A 854 -25.48 19.25 33.85
CA ARG A 854 -25.36 17.81 33.67
C ARG A 854 -25.35 17.12 35.03
N TYR A 855 -26.04 16.03 35.08
CA TYR A 855 -26.01 15.10 36.21
C TYR A 855 -25.69 13.72 35.67
N ARG A 856 -24.70 13.09 36.26
CA ARG A 856 -24.35 11.72 35.95
C ARG A 856 -24.26 10.91 37.22
N GLN A 857 -24.90 9.77 37.25
CA GLN A 857 -24.84 8.80 38.32
C GLN A 857 -24.30 7.49 37.78
N GLY A 858 -23.34 6.93 38.47
CA GLY A 858 -22.81 5.61 38.24
C GLY A 858 -22.94 4.73 39.48
N THR A 859 -23.45 3.54 39.33
CA THR A 859 -23.53 2.56 40.41
C THR A 859 -23.09 1.21 39.92
N GLY A 860 -22.33 0.48 40.71
CA GLY A 860 -21.83 -0.83 40.29
C GLY A 860 -21.18 -1.62 41.42
N ALA A 861 -20.75 -2.82 41.09
CA ALA A 861 -20.03 -3.70 42.00
C ALA A 861 -19.08 -4.62 41.21
N ASP A 862 -18.04 -5.10 41.89
CA ASP A 862 -17.24 -6.22 41.41
C ASP A 862 -17.81 -7.59 41.85
N ASP A 863 -17.19 -8.68 41.43
CA ASP A 863 -17.56 -10.06 41.81
C ASP A 863 -17.17 -10.44 43.22
N LEU A 864 -16.57 -9.53 44.00
CA LEU A 864 -16.24 -9.67 45.40
C LEU A 864 -17.18 -8.86 46.31
N ASP A 865 -18.28 -8.33 45.76
CA ASP A 865 -19.26 -7.47 46.46
C ASP A 865 -18.66 -6.13 46.94
N ASN A 866 -17.63 -5.60 46.26
CA ASN A 866 -17.17 -4.22 46.51
C ASN A 866 -18.04 -3.27 45.68
N ASP A 867 -19.00 -2.67 46.34
CA ASP A 867 -19.95 -1.74 45.74
C ASP A 867 -19.32 -0.35 45.59
N PHE A 868 -19.69 0.34 44.51
CA PHE A 868 -19.42 1.77 44.38
C PHE A 868 -20.68 2.55 43.95
N GLU A 869 -20.72 3.79 44.34
CA GLU A 869 -21.70 4.78 43.90
C GLU A 869 -20.98 6.11 43.63
N ALA A 870 -21.23 6.70 42.49
CA ALA A 870 -20.62 7.96 42.11
C ALA A 870 -21.65 8.89 41.48
N ASP A 871 -21.71 10.11 42.00
CA ASP A 871 -22.55 11.18 41.50
C ASP A 871 -21.66 12.29 40.96
N LEU A 872 -21.90 12.74 39.73
CA LEU A 872 -21.22 13.84 39.11
C LEU A 872 -22.24 14.92 38.74
N TRP A 873 -22.02 16.13 39.25
CA TRP A 873 -22.78 17.32 38.92
C TRP A 873 -21.87 18.27 38.14
N GLU A 874 -22.27 18.68 36.95
CA GLU A 874 -21.56 19.69 36.19
C GLU A 874 -22.48 20.86 35.89
N GLY A 875 -22.01 22.04 36.25
CA GLY A 875 -22.57 23.31 35.81
C GLY A 875 -21.60 23.99 34.87
N ALA A 876 -21.97 24.17 33.62
CA ALA A 876 -21.13 24.81 32.64
C ALA A 876 -21.81 26.03 32.04
N PHE A 877 -20.98 27.01 31.70
CA PHE A 877 -21.41 28.23 31.06
C PHE A 877 -20.47 28.53 29.88
N ARG A 878 -21.00 28.38 28.68
CA ARG A 878 -20.28 28.65 27.44
C ARG A 878 -20.72 29.98 26.85
N VAL A 879 -19.76 30.83 26.56
CA VAL A 879 -19.95 32.05 25.79
C VAL A 879 -19.19 31.91 24.48
N GLY A 880 -19.84 32.17 23.40
CA GLY A 880 -19.19 32.06 22.11
C GLY A 880 -19.58 33.17 21.15
N TYR A 881 -18.78 33.28 20.13
CA TYR A 881 -18.98 34.19 19.01
C TYR A 881 -18.75 33.44 17.72
N ASN A 882 -19.79 33.33 16.89
CA ASN A 882 -19.71 32.71 15.58
C ASN A 882 -20.21 33.69 14.53
N LYS A 883 -19.32 34.13 13.65
CA LYS A 883 -19.64 35.06 12.58
C LYS A 883 -19.35 34.43 11.22
N GLN A 884 -20.39 33.88 10.60
CA GLN A 884 -20.44 33.51 9.19
C GLN A 884 -19.16 32.84 8.68
N LYS A 885 -18.70 31.80 9.38
CA LYS A 885 -17.49 31.04 9.09
C LYS A 885 -16.17 31.82 9.16
N LYS A 886 -16.14 33.07 9.61
CA LYS A 886 -14.92 33.89 9.73
C LYS A 886 -14.28 33.85 11.10
N VAL A 887 -15.12 33.79 12.13
CA VAL A 887 -14.65 33.73 13.52
C VAL A 887 -15.53 32.75 14.27
N ASP A 888 -14.92 31.77 14.88
CA ASP A 888 -15.54 30.88 15.85
C ASP A 888 -14.71 30.93 17.12
N ALA A 889 -15.28 31.45 18.16
CA ALA A 889 -14.62 31.58 19.44
C ALA A 889 -15.58 31.18 20.54
N PHE A 890 -15.11 30.42 21.49
CA PHE A 890 -15.85 30.19 22.72
C PHE A 890 -14.93 30.12 23.95
N ALA A 891 -15.49 30.50 25.06
CA ALA A 891 -14.95 30.23 26.39
C ALA A 891 -15.99 29.41 27.15
N ASN A 892 -15.60 28.28 27.66
CA ASN A 892 -16.41 27.40 28.48
C ASN A 892 -15.81 27.34 29.88
N PHE A 893 -16.60 27.65 30.86
CA PHE A 893 -16.23 27.48 32.26
C PHE A 893 -17.17 26.44 32.87
N SER A 894 -16.63 25.38 33.46
CA SER A 894 -17.41 24.37 34.16
C SER A 894 -16.90 24.15 35.56
N VAL A 895 -17.84 23.87 36.42
CA VAL A 895 -17.64 23.42 37.81
C VAL A 895 -18.22 22.02 37.89
N ILE A 896 -17.35 21.11 38.23
CA ILE A 896 -17.68 19.68 38.33
C ILE A 896 -17.53 19.29 39.80
N GLN A 897 -18.59 18.75 40.38
CA GLN A 897 -18.60 18.21 41.73
C GLN A 897 -18.79 16.71 41.60
N VAL A 898 -17.89 15.95 42.15
CA VAL A 898 -17.97 14.50 42.26
C VAL A 898 -18.14 14.14 43.75
N ASP A 899 -19.09 13.29 44.01
CA ASP A 899 -19.28 12.65 45.32
C ASP A 899 -19.23 11.13 45.05
N ASP A 900 -18.22 10.46 45.52
CA ASP A 900 -18.03 9.06 45.31
C ASP A 900 -17.98 8.24 46.61
N ARG A 901 -18.33 6.96 46.48
CA ARG A 901 -18.24 5.97 47.54
C ARG A 901 -17.75 4.67 46.95
N GLY A 902 -16.70 4.14 47.46
CA GLY A 902 -16.10 2.88 47.05
C GLY A 902 -14.58 2.99 46.99
N ASP A 903 -13.89 1.88 47.10
CA ASP A 903 -12.42 1.86 47.09
C ASP A 903 -11.84 2.04 45.69
N TYR A 904 -12.64 1.72 44.66
CA TYR A 904 -12.25 1.86 43.26
C TYR A 904 -13.47 2.13 42.37
N ILE A 905 -13.35 3.09 41.49
CA ILE A 905 -14.39 3.44 40.50
C ILE A 905 -13.79 3.33 39.10
N PRO A 906 -14.39 2.57 38.18
CA PRO A 906 -13.94 2.50 36.81
C PRO A 906 -13.86 3.88 36.15
N TYR A 907 -12.83 4.11 35.33
CA TYR A 907 -12.62 5.37 34.63
C TYR A 907 -13.85 5.82 33.82
N GLN A 908 -14.53 4.86 33.19
CA GLN A 908 -15.70 5.08 32.35
C GLN A 908 -16.86 5.75 33.14
N VAL A 909 -16.98 5.47 34.41
CA VAL A 909 -18.05 5.99 35.24
C VAL A 909 -17.93 7.51 35.47
N LEU A 910 -16.75 7.97 35.82
CA LEU A 910 -16.49 9.37 36.18
C LEU A 910 -15.70 10.15 35.12
N SER A 911 -15.37 9.52 33.98
CA SER A 911 -14.49 10.12 32.94
C SER A 911 -13.17 10.64 33.51
N GLY A 912 -12.67 9.96 34.58
CA GLY A 912 -11.41 10.28 35.24
C GLY A 912 -11.46 11.40 36.28
N TYR A 913 -12.61 11.95 36.61
CA TYR A 913 -12.73 12.89 37.70
C TYR A 913 -12.73 12.15 39.05
N SER A 914 -12.03 12.71 40.00
CA SER A 914 -11.95 12.19 41.39
C SER A 914 -12.92 12.90 42.32
N ASP A 915 -13.12 12.32 43.50
CA ASP A 915 -13.96 12.93 44.55
C ASP A 915 -13.59 14.39 44.85
N GLY A 916 -14.58 15.21 44.95
CA GLY A 916 -14.42 16.62 45.28
C GLY A 916 -14.81 17.55 44.13
N ARG A 917 -14.22 18.76 44.15
CA ARG A 917 -14.61 19.81 43.20
C ARG A 917 -13.48 20.14 42.23
N THR A 918 -13.78 20.05 40.93
CA THR A 918 -12.91 20.41 39.81
C THR A 918 -13.45 21.65 39.10
N TYR A 919 -12.59 22.56 38.77
CA TYR A 919 -12.85 23.70 37.91
C TYR A 919 -12.13 23.50 36.58
N ARG A 920 -12.89 23.57 35.50
CA ARG A 920 -12.34 23.45 34.13
C ARG A 920 -12.65 24.71 33.34
N PHE A 921 -11.63 25.31 32.78
CA PHE A 921 -11.76 26.39 31.83
C PHE A 921 -11.22 25.95 30.48
N GLU A 922 -12.00 26.15 29.46
CA GLU A 922 -11.64 25.86 28.09
C GLU A 922 -11.88 27.08 27.24
N PHE A 923 -10.89 27.48 26.47
CA PHE A 923 -10.98 28.55 25.50
C PHE A 923 -10.60 28.02 24.14
N SER A 924 -11.43 28.28 23.14
CA SER A 924 -11.16 27.95 21.74
C SER A 924 -11.42 29.19 20.88
N LEU A 925 -10.51 29.44 19.96
CA LEU A 925 -10.58 30.50 19.00
C LEU A 925 -10.12 30.00 17.66
N SER A 926 -10.97 30.16 16.64
CA SER A 926 -10.64 29.96 15.25
C SER A 926 -11.03 31.22 14.47
N ILE A 927 -10.07 31.80 13.79
CA ILE A 927 -10.26 33.04 13.02
C ILE A 927 -9.80 32.79 11.60
N ASP A 928 -10.69 32.93 10.65
CA ASP A 928 -10.33 33.09 9.24
C ASP A 928 -10.17 34.57 8.97
N MET A 929 -8.93 35.07 9.05
CA MET A 929 -8.62 36.47 8.85
C MET A 929 -9.00 36.94 7.45
N ASN A 930 -8.81 36.08 6.48
CA ASN A 930 -9.25 36.17 5.10
C ASN A 930 -9.36 34.77 4.50
N ASP A 931 -9.61 34.69 3.20
CA ASP A 931 -9.70 33.37 2.51
C ASP A 931 -8.36 32.62 2.51
N PHE A 932 -7.29 33.21 2.99
CA PHE A 932 -5.91 32.72 2.93
C PHE A 932 -5.28 32.46 4.29
N ILE A 933 -5.75 33.06 5.38
CA ILE A 933 -5.10 32.97 6.69
C ILE A 933 -6.12 32.59 7.74
N SER A 934 -5.88 31.48 8.44
CA SER A 934 -6.60 31.10 9.63
C SER A 934 -5.67 30.98 10.84
N LEU A 935 -6.19 31.36 12.01
CA LEU A 935 -5.52 31.24 13.29
C LEU A 935 -6.41 30.43 14.24
N GLY A 936 -5.81 29.44 14.89
CA GLY A 936 -6.42 28.65 15.93
C GLY A 936 -5.71 28.84 17.27
N CYS A 937 -6.46 28.83 18.34
CA CYS A 937 -5.94 28.80 19.71
C CYS A 937 -6.87 27.96 20.57
N HIS A 938 -6.33 26.98 21.25
CA HIS A 938 -7.09 26.14 22.18
C HIS A 938 -6.34 26.06 23.51
N TYR A 939 -7.00 26.46 24.58
CA TYR A 939 -6.44 26.44 25.91
C TYR A 939 -7.36 25.70 26.89
N ILE A 940 -6.80 24.78 27.63
CA ILE A 940 -7.47 24.03 28.69
C ILE A 940 -6.72 24.29 29.99
N LEU A 941 -7.47 24.65 31.04
CA LEU A 941 -7.01 24.74 32.41
C LEU A 941 -7.94 23.92 33.30
N ARG A 942 -7.38 23.06 34.11
CA ARG A 942 -8.13 22.24 35.08
C ARG A 942 -7.42 22.30 36.43
N PHE A 943 -8.20 22.58 37.47
CA PHE A 943 -7.69 22.63 38.82
C PHE A 943 -8.84 22.40 39.84
N GLY A 944 -8.49 21.98 41.01
CA GLY A 944 -9.52 21.80 42.07
C GLY A 944 -8.93 21.15 43.31
N ASN A 945 -9.79 20.89 44.28
CA ASN A 945 -9.39 20.15 45.47
C ASN A 945 -9.41 18.62 45.28
N SER A 946 -9.96 18.19 44.19
CA SER A 946 -9.93 16.80 43.70
C SER A 946 -8.67 16.47 42.86
N GLU A 947 -7.87 17.46 42.54
CA GLU A 947 -6.70 17.33 41.68
C GLU A 947 -5.40 17.51 42.48
N GLU A 948 -4.45 16.62 42.29
CA GLU A 948 -3.13 16.76 42.92
C GLU A 948 -2.31 17.89 42.30
N ASN A 949 -2.48 18.13 41.01
CA ASN A 949 -1.74 19.12 40.24
C ASN A 949 -2.69 19.93 39.33
N VAL A 950 -2.23 21.09 38.92
CA VAL A 950 -2.93 21.93 37.95
C VAL A 950 -2.58 21.42 36.56
N PHE A 951 -3.56 20.99 35.79
CA PHE A 951 -3.37 20.67 34.37
C PHE A 951 -3.55 21.92 33.51
N GLN A 952 -2.62 22.19 32.60
CA GLN A 952 -2.75 23.24 31.62
C GLN A 952 -2.14 22.82 30.29
N LYS A 953 -2.87 23.09 29.20
CA LYS A 953 -2.43 22.83 27.85
C LYS A 953 -2.85 23.97 26.94
N LEU A 954 -1.90 24.57 26.24
CA LEU A 954 -2.13 25.58 25.23
C LEU A 954 -1.69 25.04 23.89
N SER A 955 -2.58 25.00 22.93
CA SER A 955 -2.28 24.68 21.52
C SER A 955 -2.63 25.91 20.67
N THR A 956 -1.69 26.37 19.87
CA THR A 956 -1.90 27.44 18.91
C THR A 956 -1.56 26.96 17.53
N GLU A 957 -2.40 27.28 16.57
CA GLU A 957 -2.21 26.93 15.16
C GLU A 957 -2.29 28.21 14.32
N ALA A 958 -1.37 28.36 13.41
CA ALA A 958 -1.44 29.37 12.37
C ALA A 958 -1.36 28.67 11.01
N ARG A 959 -2.37 28.86 10.19
CA ARG A 959 -2.44 28.29 8.85
C ARG A 959 -2.56 29.40 7.83
N ALA A 960 -1.67 29.41 6.86
CA ALA A 960 -1.77 30.27 5.68
C ALA A 960 -2.05 29.40 4.47
N VAL A 961 -3.07 29.75 3.68
CA VAL A 961 -3.44 29.11 2.41
C VAL A 961 -3.09 30.10 1.30
N PHE A 962 -2.45 29.63 0.23
CA PHE A 962 -1.98 30.47 -0.87
C PHE A 962 -2.71 30.17 -2.17
#